data_87271924bd20c32bf4bdb95044ffdde5
#
_entry.id   87271924bd20c32bf4bdb95044ffdde5
#
_cell.length_a   1.000
_cell.length_b   1.000
_cell.length_c   1.000
_cell.angle_alpha   90.00
_cell.angle_beta   90.00
_cell.angle_gamma   90.00
#
_symmetry.space_group_name_H-M   'P 1'
#
loop_
_entity.id
_entity.type
_entity.pdbx_description
1 polymer ?
#
loop_
_entity_poly.entity_id
_entity_poly.type
_entity_poly.pdbx_seq_one_letter_code
_entity_poly.pdbx_strand_id
1 'polypeptide(L)'
;MRSLSLLWRYPVITLTVLAFALVGVLHAVDQQQVGRWIATVYVAAVVVWTLIGMVRDVLRGHVGLDILAVVAMVATLAVGEYIAALIIVLMLSGGEALEDFAGRRARRDLSALLDRSPRIAHVLHDPGDAQSDEAHDVPVDEVAVGDVLLVRPAEIVPVDGTLLTTEGEFDESSLTGESLPVSRHAGEEVLSGAINGSRAIRLRALRTGADSQYQQIVALVNQAESSHAPIVRLADRFAIPFTAVALVLAGTAWALSGDATRFAEVLVLATPCPLLIAAPVAFLGGLSRAAKSGVIMKSGAVVEQIARVRSAAFDKTGTLTQGRPELVDVRPAPGFDADEVLQLAASAEQYSSHVLAAGIRTAAEARGLPLEAAAEASETATNGVSATIRGRTVVVGKPAYVASLAPDTVRAELGTGEAAAYVAVDGRFAGALLLADAARPEAAAVVSWLRLHEVERVAMLTGDVRSTAESVAHQLGIEEVHAELLPPEKVRLAAELEPRPVLMVGDGVNDAPVLAAADIGIAMGAKGATAAGDAADVVILVDSLAKVVDAVAIGRHTLRVALTSIWIGIGLSVGLMVVAMTGLIPAVAGALVQELVDLATILYALRALSGPPSGLRPGADGTGADAVPAVAATPAPGR
;
A
#
# COMPACT_ATOMS: atom_id res chain seq x y z
N MET A 1 -8.62 6.65 -36.75
CA MET A 1 -9.80 6.80 -35.87
C MET A 1 -9.46 7.27 -34.44
N ARG A 2 -8.27 7.01 -33.88
CA ARG A 2 -7.87 7.49 -32.52
C ARG A 2 -7.69 9.01 -32.39
N SER A 3 -7.38 9.75 -33.45
CA SER A 3 -7.20 11.20 -33.40
C SER A 3 -8.51 12.00 -33.32
N LEU A 4 -9.60 11.52 -33.92
CA LEU A 4 -10.90 12.20 -33.84
C LEU A 4 -11.56 12.08 -32.44
N SER A 5 -11.32 10.96 -31.73
CA SER A 5 -11.85 10.79 -30.36
C SER A 5 -11.20 11.74 -29.34
N LEU A 6 -9.95 12.16 -29.60
CA LEU A 6 -9.24 13.12 -28.73
C LEU A 6 -9.86 14.52 -28.82
N LEU A 7 -10.28 14.95 -30.01
CA LEU A 7 -10.89 16.25 -30.25
C LEU A 7 -12.25 16.40 -29.52
N TRP A 8 -13.02 15.31 -29.42
CA TRP A 8 -14.30 15.30 -28.72
C TRP A 8 -14.15 15.19 -27.20
N ARG A 9 -13.00 14.73 -26.73
CA ARG A 9 -12.72 14.54 -25.31
C ARG A 9 -12.44 15.87 -24.60
N TYR A 10 -11.85 16.84 -25.30
CA TYR A 10 -11.52 18.18 -24.76
C TYR A 10 -12.12 19.28 -25.65
N PRO A 11 -13.43 19.51 -25.61
CA PRO A 11 -14.10 20.42 -26.52
C PRO A 11 -13.63 21.88 -26.36
N VAL A 12 -13.32 22.31 -25.13
CA VAL A 12 -12.83 23.67 -24.87
C VAL A 12 -11.47 23.89 -25.53
N ILE A 13 -10.52 22.97 -25.41
CA ILE A 13 -9.22 23.07 -26.08
C ILE A 13 -9.39 23.16 -27.59
N THR A 14 -10.23 22.27 -28.15
CA THR A 14 -10.48 22.24 -29.60
C THR A 14 -11.07 23.55 -30.10
N LEU A 15 -12.08 24.08 -29.39
CA LEU A 15 -12.69 25.36 -29.72
C LEU A 15 -11.72 26.53 -29.55
N THR A 16 -10.87 26.51 -28.50
CA THR A 16 -9.85 27.55 -28.28
C THR A 16 -8.80 27.55 -29.38
N VAL A 17 -8.32 26.38 -29.79
CA VAL A 17 -7.35 26.28 -30.90
C VAL A 17 -7.98 26.76 -32.21
N LEU A 18 -9.23 26.44 -32.49
CA LEU A 18 -9.96 26.94 -33.66
C LEU A 18 -10.15 28.45 -33.61
N ALA A 19 -10.51 29.00 -32.42
CA ALA A 19 -10.61 30.44 -32.22
C ALA A 19 -9.27 31.13 -32.44
N PHE A 20 -8.18 30.56 -31.93
CA PHE A 20 -6.82 31.04 -32.13
C PHE A 20 -6.41 31.09 -33.62
N ALA A 21 -6.66 29.99 -34.32
CA ALA A 21 -6.40 29.90 -35.77
C ALA A 21 -7.22 30.93 -36.57
N LEU A 22 -8.51 31.07 -36.24
CA LEU A 22 -9.40 32.04 -36.90
C LEU A 22 -8.94 33.47 -36.64
N VAL A 23 -8.61 33.84 -35.39
CA VAL A 23 -8.09 35.16 -35.04
C VAL A 23 -6.76 35.43 -35.76
N GLY A 24 -5.87 34.44 -35.86
CA GLY A 24 -4.61 34.54 -36.60
C GLY A 24 -4.82 34.79 -38.10
N VAL A 25 -5.75 34.09 -38.73
CA VAL A 25 -6.12 34.31 -40.14
C VAL A 25 -6.71 35.71 -40.33
N LEU A 26 -7.64 36.12 -39.45
CA LEU A 26 -8.23 37.48 -39.51
C LEU A 26 -7.21 38.58 -39.31
N HIS A 27 -6.20 38.35 -38.48
CA HIS A 27 -5.08 39.27 -38.31
C HIS A 27 -4.22 39.39 -39.59
N ALA A 28 -3.96 38.27 -40.27
CA ALA A 28 -3.23 38.23 -41.54
C ALA A 28 -3.97 38.90 -42.72
N VAL A 29 -5.32 38.95 -42.66
CA VAL A 29 -6.19 39.56 -43.70
C VAL A 29 -6.60 40.97 -43.32
N ASP A 30 -5.95 41.59 -42.35
CA ASP A 30 -6.17 42.95 -41.83
C ASP A 30 -7.59 43.19 -41.26
N GLN A 31 -8.24 42.13 -40.83
CA GLN A 31 -9.57 42.14 -40.16
C GLN A 31 -9.45 42.07 -38.63
N GLN A 32 -8.47 42.79 -38.06
CA GLN A 32 -8.13 42.71 -36.63
C GLN A 32 -9.33 43.00 -35.70
N GLN A 33 -10.20 43.92 -36.09
CA GLN A 33 -11.36 44.29 -35.28
C GLN A 33 -12.39 43.17 -35.16
N VAL A 34 -12.59 42.40 -36.22
CA VAL A 34 -13.47 41.22 -36.23
C VAL A 34 -12.86 40.12 -35.35
N GLY A 35 -11.55 39.86 -35.49
CA GLY A 35 -10.79 38.92 -34.65
C GLY A 35 -10.89 39.25 -33.16
N ARG A 36 -10.75 40.55 -32.80
CA ARG A 36 -10.92 41.02 -31.41
C ARG A 36 -12.31 40.71 -30.86
N TRP A 37 -13.37 41.00 -31.64
CA TRP A 37 -14.74 40.70 -31.19
C TRP A 37 -15.00 39.22 -31.02
N ILE A 38 -14.50 38.36 -31.93
CA ILE A 38 -14.64 36.89 -31.82
C ILE A 38 -13.95 36.40 -30.57
N ALA A 39 -12.68 36.81 -30.34
CA ALA A 39 -11.94 36.42 -29.14
C ALA A 39 -12.64 36.90 -27.86
N THR A 40 -13.10 38.15 -27.82
CA THR A 40 -13.76 38.71 -26.64
C THR A 40 -15.07 37.94 -26.30
N VAL A 41 -15.90 37.65 -27.30
CA VAL A 41 -17.17 36.93 -27.10
C VAL A 41 -16.88 35.48 -26.63
N TYR A 42 -15.91 34.83 -27.25
CA TYR A 42 -15.53 33.47 -26.88
C TYR A 42 -15.00 33.40 -25.44
N VAL A 43 -14.02 34.26 -25.08
CA VAL A 43 -13.46 34.30 -23.72
C VAL A 43 -14.53 34.67 -22.69
N ALA A 44 -15.41 35.63 -23.00
CA ALA A 44 -16.52 35.99 -22.12
C ALA A 44 -17.46 34.80 -21.87
N ALA A 45 -17.76 33.99 -22.89
CA ALA A 45 -18.56 32.78 -22.73
C ALA A 45 -17.85 31.74 -21.81
N VAL A 46 -16.53 31.57 -21.97
CA VAL A 46 -15.73 30.68 -21.09
C VAL A 46 -15.71 31.23 -19.66
N VAL A 47 -15.52 32.53 -19.45
CA VAL A 47 -15.58 33.15 -18.10
C VAL A 47 -16.90 32.86 -17.43
N VAL A 48 -18.05 33.04 -18.13
CA VAL A 48 -19.37 32.74 -17.59
C VAL A 48 -19.50 31.25 -17.25
N TRP A 49 -19.02 30.37 -18.12
CA TRP A 49 -19.03 28.93 -17.88
C TRP A 49 -18.24 28.55 -16.62
N THR A 50 -17.01 29.07 -16.48
CA THR A 50 -16.13 28.84 -15.32
C THR A 50 -16.77 29.39 -14.04
N LEU A 51 -17.36 30.59 -14.08
CA LEU A 51 -18.07 31.18 -12.93
C LEU A 51 -19.25 30.30 -12.47
N ILE A 52 -20.02 29.74 -13.40
CA ILE A 52 -21.12 28.82 -13.06
C ILE A 52 -20.55 27.55 -12.36
N GLY A 53 -19.44 27.02 -12.86
CA GLY A 53 -18.72 25.91 -12.22
C GLY A 53 -18.31 26.26 -10.79
N MET A 54 -17.61 27.38 -10.61
CA MET A 54 -17.14 27.87 -9.29
C MET A 54 -18.29 28.06 -8.29
N VAL A 55 -19.42 28.64 -8.71
CA VAL A 55 -20.59 28.81 -7.83
C VAL A 55 -21.13 27.46 -7.37
N ARG A 56 -21.18 26.46 -8.27
CA ARG A 56 -21.60 25.11 -7.91
C ARG A 56 -20.65 24.45 -6.90
N ASP A 57 -19.33 24.65 -7.06
CA ASP A 57 -18.31 24.07 -6.20
C ASP A 57 -18.30 24.73 -4.82
N VAL A 58 -18.46 26.06 -4.75
CA VAL A 58 -18.63 26.79 -3.48
C VAL A 58 -19.90 26.33 -2.75
N LEU A 59 -21.02 26.11 -3.45
CA LEU A 59 -22.24 25.58 -2.85
C LEU A 59 -22.09 24.14 -2.32
N ARG A 60 -21.09 23.39 -2.82
CA ARG A 60 -20.71 22.07 -2.34
C ARG A 60 -19.64 22.09 -1.26
N GLY A 61 -19.20 23.29 -0.81
CA GLY A 61 -18.20 23.46 0.23
C GLY A 61 -16.75 23.41 -0.25
N HIS A 62 -16.51 23.48 -1.56
CA HIS A 62 -15.17 23.54 -2.15
C HIS A 62 -14.89 24.96 -2.64
N VAL A 63 -13.81 25.57 -2.19
CA VAL A 63 -13.36 26.88 -2.68
C VAL A 63 -12.43 26.63 -3.86
N GLY A 64 -12.92 26.82 -5.09
CA GLY A 64 -12.14 26.64 -6.31
C GLY A 64 -11.04 27.71 -6.45
N LEU A 65 -9.87 27.28 -6.94
CA LEU A 65 -8.69 28.12 -7.18
C LEU A 65 -8.78 28.94 -8.49
N ASP A 66 -9.82 28.73 -9.26
CA ASP A 66 -10.00 29.32 -10.60
C ASP A 66 -10.29 30.84 -10.58
N ILE A 67 -10.44 31.41 -9.37
CA ILE A 67 -10.68 32.86 -9.19
C ILE A 67 -9.58 33.69 -9.88
N LEU A 68 -8.31 33.31 -9.75
CA LEU A 68 -7.22 34.04 -10.38
C LEU A 68 -7.27 33.96 -11.90
N ALA A 69 -7.60 32.80 -12.46
CA ALA A 69 -7.75 32.63 -13.91
C ALA A 69 -8.91 33.49 -14.45
N VAL A 70 -10.04 33.51 -13.75
CA VAL A 70 -11.17 34.35 -14.11
C VAL A 70 -10.82 35.84 -14.04
N VAL A 71 -10.17 36.28 -12.96
CA VAL A 71 -9.76 37.69 -12.81
C VAL A 71 -8.72 38.06 -13.87
N ALA A 72 -7.78 37.18 -14.19
CA ALA A 72 -6.79 37.40 -15.27
C ALA A 72 -7.45 37.48 -16.64
N MET A 73 -8.42 36.61 -16.98
CA MET A 73 -9.18 36.68 -18.24
C MET A 73 -9.97 37.98 -18.35
N VAL A 74 -10.65 38.38 -17.28
CA VAL A 74 -11.41 39.66 -17.28
C VAL A 74 -10.47 40.86 -17.39
N ALA A 75 -9.35 40.86 -16.66
CA ALA A 75 -8.38 41.95 -16.70
C ALA A 75 -7.74 42.11 -18.10
N THR A 76 -7.31 41.00 -18.72
CA THR A 76 -6.72 41.01 -20.07
C THR A 76 -7.73 41.48 -21.14
N LEU A 77 -9.01 41.07 -21.02
CA LEU A 77 -10.05 41.61 -21.91
C LEU A 77 -10.29 43.11 -21.70
N ALA A 78 -10.32 43.57 -20.45
CA ALA A 78 -10.56 44.97 -20.11
C ALA A 78 -9.46 45.90 -20.65
N VAL A 79 -8.19 45.46 -20.66
CA VAL A 79 -7.09 46.22 -21.22
C VAL A 79 -6.89 46.02 -22.73
N GLY A 80 -7.70 45.15 -23.35
CA GLY A 80 -7.67 44.91 -24.80
C GLY A 80 -6.68 43.85 -25.27
N GLU A 81 -6.06 43.13 -24.34
CA GLU A 81 -5.08 42.05 -24.60
C GLU A 81 -5.81 40.72 -24.89
N TYR A 82 -6.66 40.70 -25.95
CA TYR A 82 -7.53 39.56 -26.29
C TYR A 82 -6.78 38.27 -26.68
N ILE A 83 -5.53 38.41 -27.21
CA ILE A 83 -4.65 37.27 -27.53
C ILE A 83 -4.18 36.62 -26.23
N ALA A 84 -3.74 37.43 -25.24
CA ALA A 84 -3.38 36.90 -23.93
C ALA A 84 -4.56 36.20 -23.23
N ALA A 85 -5.78 36.79 -23.35
CA ALA A 85 -6.99 36.15 -22.82
C ALA A 85 -7.28 34.77 -23.45
N LEU A 86 -7.10 34.63 -24.76
CA LEU A 86 -7.21 33.32 -25.45
C LEU A 86 -6.15 32.31 -24.97
N ILE A 87 -4.92 32.78 -24.72
CA ILE A 87 -3.86 31.93 -24.18
C ILE A 87 -4.23 31.45 -22.78
N ILE A 88 -4.78 32.33 -21.91
CA ILE A 88 -5.23 31.92 -20.57
C ILE A 88 -6.31 30.85 -20.66
N VAL A 89 -7.27 30.96 -21.58
CA VAL A 89 -8.28 29.90 -21.81
C VAL A 89 -7.62 28.60 -22.25
N LEU A 90 -6.62 28.68 -23.14
CA LEU A 90 -5.87 27.52 -23.60
C LEU A 90 -5.09 26.88 -22.43
N MET A 91 -4.47 27.71 -21.58
CA MET A 91 -3.75 27.26 -20.36
C MET A 91 -4.71 26.54 -19.40
N LEU A 92 -5.86 27.14 -19.10
CA LEU A 92 -6.83 26.53 -18.19
C LEU A 92 -7.30 25.16 -18.70
N SER A 93 -7.75 25.11 -19.96
CA SER A 93 -8.24 23.86 -20.57
C SER A 93 -7.10 22.86 -20.87
N GLY A 94 -5.91 23.35 -21.23
CA GLY A 94 -4.69 22.57 -21.42
C GLY A 94 -4.18 21.99 -20.11
N GLY A 95 -4.25 22.75 -19.02
CA GLY A 95 -3.95 22.32 -17.66
C GLY A 95 -4.80 21.11 -17.25
N GLU A 96 -6.12 21.16 -17.46
CA GLU A 96 -7.03 20.03 -17.21
C GLU A 96 -6.63 18.78 -18.03
N ALA A 97 -6.30 18.96 -19.31
CA ALA A 97 -5.87 17.84 -20.16
C ALA A 97 -4.53 17.24 -19.73
N LEU A 98 -3.60 18.09 -19.26
CA LEU A 98 -2.30 17.67 -18.75
C LEU A 98 -2.42 16.97 -17.39
N GLU A 99 -3.32 17.45 -16.53
CA GLU A 99 -3.70 16.77 -15.28
C GLU A 99 -4.24 15.37 -15.55
N ASP A 100 -5.20 15.27 -16.45
CA ASP A 100 -5.75 14.00 -16.90
C ASP A 100 -4.67 13.05 -17.46
N PHE A 101 -3.74 13.58 -18.26
CA PHE A 101 -2.63 12.79 -18.80
C PHE A 101 -1.68 12.31 -17.70
N ALA A 102 -1.26 13.21 -16.84
CA ALA A 102 -0.35 12.91 -15.73
C ALA A 102 -1.01 11.95 -14.74
N GLY A 103 -2.30 12.16 -14.42
CA GLY A 103 -3.09 11.27 -13.58
C GLY A 103 -3.22 9.86 -14.18
N ARG A 104 -3.52 9.75 -15.48
CA ARG A 104 -3.52 8.45 -16.18
C ARG A 104 -2.13 7.79 -16.17
N ARG A 105 -1.08 8.56 -16.34
CA ARG A 105 0.30 8.05 -16.30
C ARG A 105 0.63 7.53 -14.91
N ALA A 106 0.26 8.26 -13.87
CA ALA A 106 0.48 7.89 -12.48
C ALA A 106 -0.34 6.66 -12.07
N ARG A 107 -1.57 6.50 -12.59
CA ARG A 107 -2.45 5.34 -12.32
C ARG A 107 -2.18 4.12 -13.17
N ARG A 108 -1.35 4.23 -14.22
CA ARG A 108 -1.18 3.13 -15.20
C ARG A 108 -0.79 1.80 -14.58
N ASP A 109 0.06 1.83 -13.57
CA ASP A 109 0.54 0.62 -12.91
C ASP A 109 -0.52 0.04 -11.96
N LEU A 110 -1.30 0.92 -11.33
CA LEU A 110 -2.44 0.54 -10.49
C LEU A 110 -3.56 -0.10 -11.35
N SER A 111 -3.89 0.52 -12.48
CA SER A 111 -4.87 -0.02 -13.44
C SER A 111 -4.40 -1.35 -14.06
N ALA A 112 -3.10 -1.58 -14.21
CA ALA A 112 -2.56 -2.85 -14.72
C ALA A 112 -2.82 -4.02 -13.76
N LEU A 113 -2.95 -3.77 -12.45
CA LEU A 113 -3.42 -4.77 -11.49
C LEU A 113 -4.90 -5.10 -11.71
N LEU A 114 -5.74 -4.10 -11.99
CA LEU A 114 -7.17 -4.29 -12.24
C LEU A 114 -7.45 -5.04 -13.55
N ASP A 115 -6.65 -4.79 -14.59
CA ASP A 115 -6.80 -5.40 -15.91
C ASP A 115 -6.45 -6.90 -15.94
N ARG A 116 -5.71 -7.40 -14.95
CA ARG A 116 -5.31 -8.81 -14.82
C ARG A 116 -6.32 -9.67 -14.06
N SER A 117 -7.48 -9.12 -13.67
CA SER A 117 -8.51 -9.90 -12.98
C SER A 117 -8.97 -11.08 -13.85
N PRO A 118 -8.85 -12.33 -13.40
CA PRO A 118 -9.35 -13.48 -14.12
C PRO A 118 -10.87 -13.36 -14.25
N ARG A 119 -11.39 -13.63 -15.45
CA ARG A 119 -12.84 -13.54 -15.74
C ARG A 119 -13.49 -14.89 -15.91
N ILE A 120 -12.70 -15.90 -16.26
CA ILE A 120 -13.14 -17.25 -16.58
C ILE A 120 -12.33 -18.22 -15.74
N ALA A 121 -12.97 -19.26 -15.23
CA ALA A 121 -12.36 -20.41 -14.59
C ALA A 121 -12.73 -21.70 -15.36
N HIS A 122 -11.83 -22.67 -15.38
CA HIS A 122 -12.04 -23.96 -16.04
C HIS A 122 -12.38 -25.00 -14.97
N VAL A 123 -13.65 -25.28 -14.76
CA VAL A 123 -14.14 -26.25 -13.75
C VAL A 123 -14.15 -27.66 -14.36
N LEU A 124 -13.54 -28.63 -13.69
CA LEU A 124 -13.52 -30.04 -14.11
C LEU A 124 -14.86 -30.70 -13.82
N HIS A 125 -15.40 -31.41 -14.82
CA HIS A 125 -16.71 -32.04 -14.74
C HIS A 125 -16.71 -33.30 -13.85
N ASP A 126 -15.63 -34.08 -13.89
CA ASP A 126 -15.43 -35.26 -13.02
C ASP A 126 -14.05 -35.19 -12.34
N PRO A 127 -13.97 -34.60 -11.13
CA PRO A 127 -12.70 -34.48 -10.42
C PRO A 127 -12.10 -35.81 -9.96
N GLY A 128 -12.87 -36.91 -10.03
CA GLY A 128 -12.42 -38.27 -9.67
C GLY A 128 -11.69 -39.01 -10.80
N ASP A 129 -11.86 -38.60 -12.05
CA ASP A 129 -11.16 -39.20 -13.18
C ASP A 129 -9.82 -38.46 -13.43
N ALA A 130 -8.72 -39.10 -13.03
CA ALA A 130 -7.38 -38.57 -13.21
C ALA A 130 -6.95 -38.44 -14.69
N GLN A 131 -7.70 -39.06 -15.61
CA GLN A 131 -7.41 -39.07 -17.05
C GLN A 131 -8.34 -38.16 -17.88
N SER A 132 -9.41 -37.60 -17.27
CA SER A 132 -10.32 -36.66 -17.92
C SER A 132 -10.01 -35.23 -17.50
N ASP A 133 -9.50 -34.43 -18.43
CA ASP A 133 -9.35 -32.96 -18.28
C ASP A 133 -10.50 -32.23 -18.99
N GLU A 134 -11.70 -32.84 -19.05
CA GLU A 134 -12.87 -32.20 -19.62
C GLU A 134 -13.36 -31.10 -18.69
N ALA A 135 -12.95 -29.87 -18.99
CA ALA A 135 -13.27 -28.68 -18.24
C ALA A 135 -14.30 -27.84 -18.99
N HIS A 136 -15.23 -27.27 -18.28
CA HIS A 136 -16.15 -26.27 -18.81
C HIS A 136 -15.80 -24.87 -18.27
N ASP A 137 -15.95 -23.89 -19.15
CA ASP A 137 -15.63 -22.49 -18.83
C ASP A 137 -16.81 -21.88 -18.08
N VAL A 138 -16.54 -21.34 -16.87
CA VAL A 138 -17.51 -20.59 -16.08
C VAL A 138 -16.97 -19.21 -15.74
N PRO A 139 -17.84 -18.20 -15.57
CA PRO A 139 -17.42 -16.94 -14.96
C PRO A 139 -16.82 -17.20 -13.57
N VAL A 140 -15.75 -16.48 -13.21
CA VAL A 140 -15.09 -16.65 -11.89
C VAL A 140 -16.06 -16.44 -10.73
N ASP A 141 -17.05 -15.58 -10.89
CA ASP A 141 -18.06 -15.30 -9.87
C ASP A 141 -19.02 -16.48 -9.63
N GLU A 142 -19.05 -17.47 -10.52
CA GLU A 142 -19.87 -18.69 -10.39
C GLU A 142 -19.10 -19.87 -9.77
N VAL A 143 -17.79 -19.71 -9.51
CA VAL A 143 -16.98 -20.75 -8.86
C VAL A 143 -17.41 -20.94 -7.41
N ALA A 144 -17.73 -22.18 -7.04
CA ALA A 144 -18.09 -22.55 -5.69
C ALA A 144 -16.91 -23.12 -4.90
N VAL A 145 -16.97 -22.99 -3.58
CA VAL A 145 -15.97 -23.61 -2.68
C VAL A 145 -16.02 -25.13 -2.83
N GLY A 146 -14.87 -25.73 -3.07
CA GLY A 146 -14.72 -27.18 -3.30
C GLY A 146 -14.63 -27.59 -4.77
N ASP A 147 -14.97 -26.71 -5.72
CA ASP A 147 -14.79 -26.96 -7.16
C ASP A 147 -13.33 -27.28 -7.47
N VAL A 148 -13.12 -28.22 -8.40
CA VAL A 148 -11.78 -28.53 -8.89
C VAL A 148 -11.57 -27.82 -10.20
N LEU A 149 -10.53 -26.98 -10.24
CA LEU A 149 -10.21 -26.12 -11.35
C LEU A 149 -8.96 -26.62 -12.08
N LEU A 150 -8.98 -26.55 -13.38
CA LEU A 150 -7.80 -26.71 -14.24
C LEU A 150 -7.22 -25.32 -14.51
N VAL A 151 -5.95 -25.09 -14.15
CA VAL A 151 -5.22 -23.86 -14.49
C VAL A 151 -4.13 -24.21 -15.50
N ARG A 152 -4.21 -23.66 -16.70
CA ARG A 152 -3.31 -23.96 -17.81
C ARG A 152 -1.96 -23.25 -17.63
N PRO A 153 -0.91 -23.65 -18.36
CA PRO A 153 0.38 -22.96 -18.37
C PRO A 153 0.23 -21.47 -18.73
N ALA A 154 0.92 -20.62 -17.97
CA ALA A 154 0.89 -19.15 -18.09
C ALA A 154 -0.49 -18.51 -17.87
N GLU A 155 -1.46 -19.25 -17.35
CA GLU A 155 -2.78 -18.75 -16.98
C GLU A 155 -2.78 -18.19 -15.56
N ILE A 156 -3.67 -17.24 -15.31
CA ILE A 156 -3.83 -16.63 -13.98
C ILE A 156 -4.73 -17.55 -13.14
N VAL A 157 -4.31 -17.83 -11.92
CA VAL A 157 -5.10 -18.57 -10.93
C VAL A 157 -6.38 -17.80 -10.61
N PRO A 158 -7.58 -18.41 -10.87
CA PRO A 158 -8.84 -17.64 -10.83
C PRO A 158 -9.34 -17.34 -9.41
N VAL A 159 -9.18 -18.29 -8.48
CA VAL A 159 -9.59 -18.16 -7.07
C VAL A 159 -8.53 -18.79 -6.17
N ASP A 160 -8.52 -18.40 -4.89
CA ASP A 160 -7.64 -19.05 -3.91
C ASP A 160 -8.00 -20.53 -3.76
N GLY A 161 -7.02 -21.40 -3.74
CA GLY A 161 -7.28 -22.83 -3.68
C GLY A 161 -6.11 -23.66 -3.19
N THR A 162 -6.37 -24.94 -2.92
CA THR A 162 -5.36 -25.93 -2.53
C THR A 162 -4.84 -26.64 -3.77
N LEU A 163 -3.52 -26.70 -3.93
CA LEU A 163 -2.88 -27.42 -5.03
C LEU A 163 -3.13 -28.93 -4.90
N LEU A 164 -3.69 -29.56 -5.94
CA LEU A 164 -3.92 -31.01 -5.99
C LEU A 164 -2.82 -31.73 -6.79
N THR A 165 -2.15 -31.03 -7.69
CA THR A 165 -1.00 -31.54 -8.44
C THR A 165 0.21 -31.64 -7.52
N THR A 166 1.10 -32.61 -7.75
CA THR A 166 2.26 -32.90 -6.88
C THR A 166 3.13 -31.66 -6.62
N GLU A 167 3.35 -30.83 -7.64
CA GLU A 167 4.14 -29.60 -7.57
C GLU A 167 3.68 -28.59 -8.63
N GLY A 168 3.87 -27.31 -8.38
CA GLY A 168 3.63 -26.22 -9.33
C GLY A 168 4.55 -25.02 -9.04
N GLU A 169 4.88 -24.25 -10.07
CA GLU A 169 5.61 -22.99 -9.96
C GLU A 169 4.67 -21.84 -10.24
N PHE A 170 4.73 -20.78 -9.43
CA PHE A 170 3.83 -19.64 -9.53
C PHE A 170 4.61 -18.34 -9.54
N ASP A 171 4.34 -17.47 -10.50
CA ASP A 171 4.80 -16.08 -10.50
C ASP A 171 3.80 -15.22 -9.72
N GLU A 172 4.16 -14.91 -8.49
CA GLU A 172 3.38 -14.06 -7.58
C GLU A 172 3.83 -12.58 -7.64
N SER A 173 4.71 -12.21 -8.58
CA SER A 173 5.31 -10.86 -8.66
C SER A 173 4.29 -9.73 -8.78
N SER A 174 3.14 -10.02 -9.40
CA SER A 174 2.03 -9.06 -9.52
C SER A 174 1.32 -8.78 -8.20
N LEU A 175 1.40 -9.69 -7.22
CA LEU A 175 0.78 -9.59 -5.91
C LEU A 175 1.78 -9.13 -4.85
N THR A 176 2.97 -9.73 -4.86
CA THR A 176 3.99 -9.56 -3.83
C THR A 176 5.06 -8.54 -4.18
N GLY A 177 5.23 -8.24 -5.46
CA GLY A 177 6.34 -7.43 -5.99
C GLY A 177 7.68 -8.18 -6.03
N GLU A 178 7.70 -9.48 -5.69
CA GLU A 178 8.92 -10.31 -5.74
C GLU A 178 9.04 -10.99 -7.10
N SER A 179 10.22 -10.91 -7.72
CA SER A 179 10.43 -11.37 -9.10
C SER A 179 10.75 -12.86 -9.24
N LEU A 180 10.95 -13.58 -8.13
CA LEU A 180 11.29 -15.00 -8.18
C LEU A 180 10.01 -15.85 -8.12
N PRO A 181 9.83 -16.84 -9.01
CA PRO A 181 8.73 -17.78 -8.92
C PRO A 181 8.78 -18.58 -7.61
N VAL A 182 7.60 -18.86 -7.07
CA VAL A 182 7.42 -19.62 -5.83
C VAL A 182 6.99 -21.05 -6.18
N SER A 183 7.70 -22.04 -5.67
CA SER A 183 7.30 -23.44 -5.80
C SER A 183 6.30 -23.82 -4.71
N ARG A 184 5.24 -24.55 -5.08
CA ARG A 184 4.21 -25.09 -4.17
C ARG A 184 4.07 -26.59 -4.39
N HIS A 185 3.77 -27.30 -3.30
CA HIS A 185 3.52 -28.74 -3.30
C HIS A 185 2.05 -29.06 -3.08
N ALA A 186 1.67 -30.31 -3.40
CA ALA A 186 0.32 -30.78 -3.17
C ALA A 186 -0.12 -30.55 -1.70
N GLY A 187 -1.31 -30.00 -1.51
CA GLY A 187 -1.86 -29.62 -0.22
C GLY A 187 -1.56 -28.19 0.23
N GLU A 188 -0.65 -27.48 -0.44
CA GLU A 188 -0.35 -26.08 -0.16
C GLU A 188 -1.37 -25.13 -0.83
N GLU A 189 -1.55 -23.98 -0.22
CA GLU A 189 -2.43 -22.92 -0.72
C GLU A 189 -1.76 -22.15 -1.87
N VAL A 190 -2.51 -21.92 -2.95
CA VAL A 190 -2.15 -21.10 -4.09
C VAL A 190 -3.09 -19.92 -4.15
N LEU A 191 -2.54 -18.72 -4.31
CA LEU A 191 -3.29 -17.47 -4.28
C LEU A 191 -3.86 -17.13 -5.66
N SER A 192 -5.08 -16.61 -5.68
CA SER A 192 -5.67 -16.03 -6.88
C SER A 192 -4.82 -14.85 -7.39
N GLY A 193 -4.75 -14.70 -8.72
CA GLY A 193 -3.93 -13.66 -9.35
C GLY A 193 -2.47 -14.04 -9.58
N ALA A 194 -1.97 -15.14 -9.02
CA ALA A 194 -0.68 -15.72 -9.38
C ALA A 194 -0.71 -16.28 -10.81
N ILE A 195 0.40 -16.20 -11.55
CA ILE A 195 0.50 -16.79 -12.88
C ILE A 195 1.11 -18.18 -12.76
N ASN A 196 0.38 -19.19 -13.25
CA ASN A 196 0.86 -20.57 -13.28
C ASN A 196 2.07 -20.71 -14.21
N GLY A 197 3.04 -21.51 -13.82
CA GLY A 197 4.25 -21.76 -14.58
C GLY A 197 4.02 -22.55 -15.88
N SER A 198 4.93 -23.45 -16.22
CA SER A 198 4.97 -24.16 -17.51
C SER A 198 4.10 -25.42 -17.60
N ARG A 199 3.50 -25.86 -16.47
CA ARG A 199 2.68 -27.10 -16.41
C ARG A 199 1.24 -26.77 -16.05
N ALA A 200 0.29 -27.50 -16.61
CA ALA A 200 -1.10 -27.44 -16.17
C ALA A 200 -1.20 -28.02 -14.76
N ILE A 201 -1.99 -27.36 -13.91
CA ILE A 201 -2.23 -27.79 -12.51
C ILE A 201 -3.71 -27.97 -12.23
N ARG A 202 -4.02 -28.77 -11.22
CA ARG A 202 -5.37 -28.90 -10.67
C ARG A 202 -5.39 -28.24 -9.28
N LEU A 203 -6.41 -27.44 -9.05
CA LEU A 203 -6.59 -26.64 -7.84
C LEU A 203 -7.99 -26.88 -7.28
N ARG A 204 -8.12 -27.09 -5.97
CA ARG A 204 -9.43 -27.11 -5.32
C ARG A 204 -9.74 -25.74 -4.73
N ALA A 205 -10.83 -25.12 -5.16
CA ALA A 205 -11.25 -23.80 -4.71
C ALA A 205 -11.51 -23.80 -3.19
N LEU A 206 -10.85 -22.88 -2.47
CA LEU A 206 -11.05 -22.60 -1.05
C LEU A 206 -12.03 -21.46 -0.82
N ARG A 207 -12.19 -20.57 -1.80
CA ARG A 207 -13.03 -19.36 -1.74
C ARG A 207 -13.82 -19.20 -3.03
N THR A 208 -14.87 -18.39 -2.95
CA THR A 208 -15.63 -17.96 -4.13
C THR A 208 -14.81 -16.91 -4.91
N GLY A 209 -15.21 -16.62 -6.15
CA GLY A 209 -14.59 -15.54 -6.94
C GLY A 209 -14.61 -14.20 -6.22
N ALA A 210 -15.76 -13.84 -5.64
CA ALA A 210 -15.92 -12.56 -4.93
C ALA A 210 -15.09 -12.45 -3.65
N ASP A 211 -14.88 -13.56 -2.95
CA ASP A 211 -14.13 -13.63 -1.69
C ASP A 211 -12.64 -13.92 -1.92
N SER A 212 -12.20 -14.07 -3.18
CA SER A 212 -10.81 -14.36 -3.51
C SER A 212 -9.91 -13.19 -3.13
N GLN A 213 -8.67 -13.49 -2.73
CA GLN A 213 -7.69 -12.49 -2.33
C GLN A 213 -7.46 -11.43 -3.41
N TYR A 214 -7.44 -11.84 -4.67
CA TYR A 214 -7.26 -10.91 -5.77
C TYR A 214 -8.41 -9.91 -5.90
N GLN A 215 -9.66 -10.34 -5.73
CA GLN A 215 -10.82 -9.44 -5.78
C GLN A 215 -10.84 -8.47 -4.60
N GLN A 216 -10.37 -8.89 -3.43
CA GLN A 216 -10.20 -7.98 -2.29
C GLN A 216 -9.12 -6.91 -2.57
N ILE A 217 -8.00 -7.29 -3.20
CA ILE A 217 -6.98 -6.34 -3.66
C ILE A 217 -7.59 -5.35 -4.66
N VAL A 218 -8.36 -5.84 -5.62
CA VAL A 218 -9.08 -5.01 -6.62
C VAL A 218 -10.01 -4.01 -5.93
N ALA A 219 -10.76 -4.44 -4.92
CA ALA A 219 -11.66 -3.56 -4.16
C ALA A 219 -10.89 -2.46 -3.41
N LEU A 220 -9.79 -2.81 -2.72
CA LEU A 220 -8.91 -1.85 -2.03
C LEU A 220 -8.27 -0.84 -3.00
N VAL A 221 -7.83 -1.30 -4.16
CA VAL A 221 -7.26 -0.43 -5.21
C VAL A 221 -8.31 0.54 -5.75
N ASN A 222 -9.53 0.06 -6.01
CA ASN A 222 -10.65 0.92 -6.44
C ASN A 222 -11.02 1.95 -5.36
N GLN A 223 -10.99 1.58 -4.08
CA GLN A 223 -11.19 2.49 -2.97
C GLN A 223 -10.11 3.57 -2.93
N ALA A 224 -8.84 3.18 -3.10
CA ALA A 224 -7.70 4.10 -3.18
C ALA A 224 -7.83 5.09 -4.35
N GLU A 225 -8.24 4.62 -5.54
CA GLU A 225 -8.46 5.48 -6.70
C GLU A 225 -9.61 6.47 -6.54
N SER A 226 -10.68 6.09 -5.84
CA SER A 226 -11.87 6.91 -5.66
C SER A 226 -11.74 7.97 -4.55
N SER A 227 -10.73 7.87 -3.67
CA SER A 227 -10.57 8.74 -2.52
C SER A 227 -9.85 10.06 -2.87
N HIS A 228 -10.59 11.05 -3.35
CA HIS A 228 -10.05 12.35 -3.80
C HIS A 228 -9.97 13.44 -2.70
N ALA A 229 -10.77 13.31 -1.63
CA ALA A 229 -11.04 14.40 -0.69
C ALA A 229 -9.86 14.98 0.13
N PRO A 230 -8.84 14.20 0.57
CA PRO A 230 -7.77 14.74 1.41
C PRO A 230 -6.64 15.45 0.64
N ILE A 231 -6.44 15.09 -0.65
CA ILE A 231 -5.38 15.65 -1.50
C ILE A 231 -5.64 17.13 -1.78
N VAL A 232 -6.92 17.50 -1.94
CA VAL A 232 -7.39 18.87 -2.18
C VAL A 232 -6.98 19.80 -1.03
N ARG A 233 -7.01 19.33 0.23
CA ARG A 233 -6.67 20.18 1.40
C ARG A 233 -5.23 20.66 1.44
N LEU A 234 -4.27 19.89 0.91
CA LEU A 234 -2.87 20.33 0.85
C LEU A 234 -2.70 21.47 -0.18
N ALA A 235 -3.31 21.34 -1.35
CA ALA A 235 -3.30 22.38 -2.37
C ALA A 235 -3.99 23.67 -1.88
N ASP A 236 -5.17 23.56 -1.24
CA ASP A 236 -5.94 24.68 -0.70
C ASP A 236 -5.15 25.49 0.34
N ARG A 237 -4.32 24.84 1.15
CA ARG A 237 -3.49 25.52 2.18
C ARG A 237 -2.51 26.51 1.56
N PHE A 238 -2.00 26.24 0.37
CA PHE A 238 -1.07 27.13 -0.34
C PHE A 238 -1.79 28.13 -1.26
N ALA A 239 -2.94 27.78 -1.75
CA ALA A 239 -3.66 28.53 -2.76
C ALA A 239 -4.20 29.87 -2.25
N ILE A 240 -4.77 29.92 -1.06
CA ILE A 240 -5.32 31.17 -0.48
C ILE A 240 -4.21 32.21 -0.26
N PRO A 241 -3.07 31.90 0.39
CA PRO A 241 -1.97 32.83 0.53
C PRO A 241 -1.38 33.26 -0.83
N PHE A 242 -1.23 32.33 -1.77
CA PHE A 242 -0.73 32.62 -3.11
C PHE A 242 -1.65 33.59 -3.86
N THR A 243 -2.96 33.37 -3.83
CA THR A 243 -3.97 34.26 -4.42
C THR A 243 -3.87 35.68 -3.84
N ALA A 244 -3.76 35.79 -2.52
CA ALA A 244 -3.62 37.09 -1.86
C ALA A 244 -2.35 37.82 -2.29
N VAL A 245 -1.20 37.13 -2.33
CA VAL A 245 0.07 37.67 -2.78
C VAL A 245 0.00 38.13 -4.25
N ALA A 246 -0.58 37.31 -5.12
CA ALA A 246 -0.74 37.64 -6.54
C ALA A 246 -1.56 38.92 -6.76
N LEU A 247 -2.71 39.04 -6.07
CA LEU A 247 -3.56 40.24 -6.17
C LEU A 247 -2.88 41.49 -5.61
N VAL A 248 -2.13 41.35 -4.51
CA VAL A 248 -1.35 42.48 -3.95
C VAL A 248 -0.26 42.93 -4.91
N LEU A 249 0.52 41.99 -5.51
CA LEU A 249 1.55 42.30 -6.48
C LEU A 249 0.95 42.98 -7.73
N ALA A 250 -0.13 42.44 -8.27
CA ALA A 250 -0.82 43.00 -9.43
C ALA A 250 -1.40 44.38 -9.14
N GLY A 251 -2.05 44.58 -8.00
CA GLY A 251 -2.58 45.88 -7.57
C GLY A 251 -1.46 46.91 -7.35
N THR A 252 -0.34 46.50 -6.77
CA THR A 252 0.84 47.34 -6.55
C THR A 252 1.47 47.75 -7.89
N ALA A 253 1.60 46.81 -8.83
CA ALA A 253 2.11 47.09 -10.17
C ALA A 253 1.27 48.16 -10.90
N TRP A 254 -0.06 48.01 -10.82
CA TRP A 254 -0.98 49.01 -11.39
C TRP A 254 -0.86 50.35 -10.68
N ALA A 255 -0.88 50.39 -9.37
CA ALA A 255 -0.80 51.63 -8.59
C ALA A 255 0.50 52.40 -8.82
N LEU A 256 1.64 51.70 -8.95
CA LEU A 256 2.96 52.34 -9.18
C LEU A 256 3.15 52.78 -10.63
N SER A 257 2.66 52.04 -11.60
CA SER A 257 2.83 52.35 -13.03
C SER A 257 1.76 53.31 -13.58
N GLY A 258 0.58 53.37 -12.97
CA GLY A 258 -0.59 54.05 -13.51
C GLY A 258 -1.21 53.34 -14.73
N ASP A 259 -0.68 52.20 -15.14
CA ASP A 259 -1.08 51.44 -16.32
C ASP A 259 -1.77 50.12 -15.92
N ALA A 260 -3.06 49.97 -16.24
CA ALA A 260 -3.85 48.78 -15.94
C ALA A 260 -3.32 47.54 -16.65
N THR A 261 -2.53 47.68 -17.72
CA THR A 261 -1.93 46.56 -18.42
C THR A 261 -0.98 45.79 -17.50
N ARG A 262 -0.29 46.47 -16.58
CA ARG A 262 0.59 45.84 -15.59
C ARG A 262 -0.13 44.89 -14.65
N PHE A 263 -1.37 45.26 -14.28
CA PHE A 263 -2.21 44.37 -13.48
C PHE A 263 -2.48 43.03 -14.21
N ALA A 264 -2.82 43.13 -15.49
CA ALA A 264 -3.07 41.95 -16.31
C ALA A 264 -1.79 41.11 -16.53
N GLU A 265 -0.67 41.74 -16.83
CA GLU A 265 0.65 41.08 -17.05
C GLU A 265 1.08 40.25 -15.82
N VAL A 266 0.90 40.80 -14.62
CA VAL A 266 1.23 40.08 -13.37
C VAL A 266 0.28 38.93 -13.14
N LEU A 267 -1.05 39.12 -13.37
CA LEU A 267 -2.03 38.07 -13.11
C LEU A 267 -1.96 36.89 -14.09
N VAL A 268 -1.52 37.10 -15.31
CA VAL A 268 -1.27 36.02 -16.28
C VAL A 268 -0.25 35.02 -15.77
N LEU A 269 0.73 35.46 -14.97
CA LEU A 269 1.76 34.63 -14.33
C LEU A 269 1.32 34.06 -12.99
N ALA A 270 0.14 34.42 -12.50
CA ALA A 270 -0.38 34.02 -11.21
C ALA A 270 -1.32 32.79 -11.29
N THR A 271 -1.27 32.02 -12.38
CA THR A 271 -2.12 30.82 -12.49
C THR A 271 -1.70 29.75 -11.48
N PRO A 272 -2.64 29.22 -10.66
CA PRO A 272 -2.31 28.25 -9.61
C PRO A 272 -2.20 26.79 -10.11
N CYS A 273 -2.12 26.56 -11.43
CA CYS A 273 -2.07 25.22 -12.04
C CYS A 273 -1.02 24.30 -11.40
N PRO A 274 0.23 24.74 -11.08
CA PRO A 274 1.21 23.89 -10.43
C PRO A 274 0.74 23.36 -9.07
N LEU A 275 0.02 24.18 -8.32
CA LEU A 275 -0.52 23.83 -7.01
C LEU A 275 -1.61 22.77 -7.09
N LEU A 276 -2.51 22.91 -8.08
CA LEU A 276 -3.64 22.01 -8.27
C LEU A 276 -3.24 20.64 -8.80
N ILE A 277 -2.24 20.58 -9.68
CA ILE A 277 -1.90 19.35 -10.42
C ILE A 277 -0.75 18.59 -9.75
N ALA A 278 0.26 19.28 -9.21
CA ALA A 278 1.48 18.64 -8.75
C ALA A 278 1.23 17.68 -7.55
N ALA A 279 0.43 18.09 -6.57
CA ALA A 279 0.13 17.24 -5.41
C ALA A 279 -0.66 15.97 -5.79
N PRO A 280 -1.81 16.05 -6.49
CA PRO A 280 -2.52 14.85 -6.95
C PRO A 280 -1.65 13.89 -7.75
N VAL A 281 -0.86 14.39 -8.70
CA VAL A 281 0.03 13.57 -9.53
C VAL A 281 1.08 12.87 -8.69
N ALA A 282 1.70 13.57 -7.73
CA ALA A 282 2.69 12.98 -6.83
C ALA A 282 2.06 11.89 -5.94
N PHE A 283 0.89 12.14 -5.34
CA PHE A 283 0.22 11.16 -4.48
C PHE A 283 -0.26 9.93 -5.26
N LEU A 284 -0.83 10.11 -6.45
CA LEU A 284 -1.18 8.99 -7.33
C LEU A 284 0.06 8.18 -7.74
N GLY A 285 1.18 8.87 -8.01
CA GLY A 285 2.47 8.22 -8.28
C GLY A 285 2.96 7.40 -7.08
N GLY A 286 2.83 7.94 -5.86
CA GLY A 286 3.16 7.26 -4.61
C GLY A 286 2.30 6.02 -4.36
N LEU A 287 0.97 6.14 -4.52
CA LEU A 287 0.04 5.02 -4.41
C LEU A 287 0.37 3.90 -5.41
N SER A 288 0.61 4.28 -6.67
CA SER A 288 0.99 3.34 -7.72
C SER A 288 2.30 2.60 -7.39
N ARG A 289 3.30 3.32 -6.87
CA ARG A 289 4.57 2.74 -6.44
C ARG A 289 4.40 1.82 -5.23
N ALA A 290 3.60 2.21 -4.23
CA ALA A 290 3.31 1.38 -3.06
C ALA A 290 2.65 0.05 -3.48
N ALA A 291 1.63 0.10 -4.33
CA ALA A 291 0.95 -1.08 -4.84
C ALA A 291 1.90 -2.04 -5.57
N LYS A 292 2.84 -1.54 -6.39
CA LYS A 292 3.90 -2.36 -7.02
C LYS A 292 4.82 -3.05 -6.03
N SER A 293 5.02 -2.47 -4.85
CA SER A 293 5.85 -3.07 -3.79
C SER A 293 5.05 -3.99 -2.86
N GLY A 294 3.80 -4.33 -3.21
CA GLY A 294 2.94 -5.17 -2.39
C GLY A 294 2.32 -4.45 -1.17
N VAL A 295 2.25 -3.11 -1.21
CA VAL A 295 1.67 -2.28 -0.16
C VAL A 295 0.50 -1.48 -0.71
N ILE A 296 -0.72 -1.79 -0.30
CA ILE A 296 -1.93 -1.06 -0.71
C ILE A 296 -2.26 0.00 0.34
N MET A 297 -2.22 1.26 -0.06
CA MET A 297 -2.65 2.40 0.75
C MET A 297 -4.02 2.87 0.27
N LYS A 298 -5.02 2.99 1.16
CA LYS A 298 -6.42 3.25 0.78
C LYS A 298 -6.68 4.66 0.27
N SER A 299 -5.77 5.60 0.50
CA SER A 299 -5.99 7.00 0.07
C SER A 299 -4.70 7.83 0.04
N GLY A 300 -4.75 8.95 -0.68
CA GLY A 300 -3.68 9.95 -0.65
C GLY A 300 -3.49 10.59 0.75
N ALA A 301 -4.54 10.64 1.58
CA ALA A 301 -4.43 11.08 2.97
C ALA A 301 -3.55 10.16 3.80
N VAL A 302 -3.70 8.86 3.60
CA VAL A 302 -2.85 7.86 4.26
C VAL A 302 -1.40 8.05 3.86
N VAL A 303 -1.10 8.32 2.58
CA VAL A 303 0.27 8.63 2.12
C VAL A 303 0.83 9.87 2.81
N GLU A 304 0.01 10.91 3.02
CA GLU A 304 0.43 12.12 3.74
C GLU A 304 0.67 11.84 5.23
N GLN A 305 -0.23 11.10 5.89
CA GLN A 305 -0.13 10.79 7.31
C GLN A 305 1.06 9.88 7.60
N ILE A 306 1.26 8.80 6.81
CA ILE A 306 2.37 7.86 7.00
C ILE A 306 3.73 8.52 6.78
N ALA A 307 3.79 9.55 5.93
CA ALA A 307 4.99 10.35 5.74
C ALA A 307 5.42 11.12 7.00
N ARG A 308 4.47 11.40 7.89
CA ARG A 308 4.64 12.24 9.10
C ARG A 308 4.63 11.41 10.39
N VAL A 309 4.62 10.09 10.32
CA VAL A 309 4.61 9.19 11.48
C VAL A 309 5.72 9.53 12.45
N ARG A 310 5.35 9.65 13.75
CA ARG A 310 6.26 9.96 14.87
C ARG A 310 6.29 8.87 15.92
N SER A 311 5.22 8.07 16.04
CA SER A 311 5.18 6.91 16.93
C SER A 311 4.74 5.68 16.16
N ALA A 312 5.26 4.50 16.52
CA ALA A 312 4.86 3.22 15.97
C ALA A 312 4.53 2.25 17.11
N ALA A 313 3.40 1.59 17.00
CA ALA A 313 3.00 0.52 17.90
C ALA A 313 2.88 -0.78 17.09
N PHE A 314 3.34 -1.87 17.66
CA PHE A 314 3.31 -3.19 17.03
C PHE A 314 2.58 -4.18 17.93
N ASP A 315 1.69 -4.99 17.35
CA ASP A 315 1.30 -6.23 18.01
C ASP A 315 2.49 -7.19 18.05
N LYS A 316 2.50 -8.12 19.00
CA LYS A 316 3.55 -9.12 19.11
C LYS A 316 3.31 -10.29 18.15
N THR A 317 2.19 -11.01 18.36
CA THR A 317 1.94 -12.31 17.74
C THR A 317 1.51 -12.17 16.29
N GLY A 318 2.19 -12.88 15.37
CA GLY A 318 1.90 -12.77 13.93
C GLY A 318 2.41 -11.48 13.27
N THR A 319 2.89 -10.50 14.06
CA THR A 319 3.40 -9.20 13.58
C THR A 319 4.91 -9.10 13.79
N LEU A 320 5.37 -8.96 15.03
CA LEU A 320 6.81 -8.98 15.36
C LEU A 320 7.36 -10.41 15.37
N THR A 321 6.51 -11.38 15.64
CA THR A 321 6.81 -12.81 15.56
C THR A 321 6.09 -13.44 14.36
N GLN A 322 6.44 -14.67 14.01
CA GLN A 322 5.84 -15.36 12.87
C GLN A 322 4.41 -15.86 13.13
N GLY A 323 3.97 -15.89 14.42
CA GLY A 323 2.68 -16.45 14.83
C GLY A 323 2.59 -17.97 14.61
N ARG A 324 3.73 -18.62 14.42
CA ARG A 324 3.86 -20.06 14.23
C ARG A 324 4.91 -20.59 15.19
N PRO A 325 4.50 -21.20 16.31
CA PRO A 325 5.44 -21.78 17.25
C PRO A 325 6.29 -22.84 16.57
N GLU A 326 7.61 -22.68 16.60
CA GLU A 326 8.58 -23.64 16.08
C GLU A 326 9.14 -24.48 17.21
N LEU A 327 9.54 -25.73 16.91
CA LEU A 327 10.19 -26.61 17.87
C LEU A 327 11.60 -26.09 18.18
N VAL A 328 11.85 -25.77 19.45
CA VAL A 328 13.15 -25.30 19.95
C VAL A 328 13.98 -26.45 20.49
N ASP A 329 13.36 -27.35 21.27
CA ASP A 329 14.05 -28.43 21.94
C ASP A 329 13.14 -29.65 22.15
N VAL A 330 13.74 -30.82 22.19
CA VAL A 330 13.07 -32.07 22.56
C VAL A 330 13.75 -32.63 23.80
N ARG A 331 13.02 -32.73 24.91
CA ARG A 331 13.53 -33.26 26.17
C ARG A 331 12.92 -34.65 26.43
N PRO A 332 13.59 -35.74 25.97
CA PRO A 332 13.09 -37.08 26.17
C PRO A 332 13.20 -37.49 27.63
N ALA A 333 12.23 -38.29 28.09
CA ALA A 333 12.33 -38.94 29.38
C ALA A 333 13.28 -40.15 29.32
N PRO A 334 13.83 -40.62 30.48
CA PRO A 334 14.68 -41.77 30.50
C PRO A 334 14.07 -43.00 29.83
N GLY A 335 14.76 -43.57 28.84
CA GLY A 335 14.33 -44.74 28.08
C GLY A 335 13.64 -44.39 26.74
N PHE A 336 13.52 -43.14 26.37
CA PHE A 336 13.04 -42.69 25.07
C PHE A 336 14.13 -41.90 24.33
N ASP A 337 14.11 -41.98 23.00
CA ASP A 337 14.96 -41.18 22.13
C ASP A 337 14.25 -39.90 21.68
N ALA A 338 14.97 -38.82 21.47
CA ALA A 338 14.43 -37.53 21.09
C ALA A 338 13.68 -37.58 19.74
N ASP A 339 14.24 -38.27 18.76
CA ASP A 339 13.61 -38.37 17.43
C ASP A 339 12.40 -39.33 17.48
N GLU A 340 12.42 -40.37 18.33
CA GLU A 340 11.25 -41.25 18.57
C GLU A 340 10.10 -40.44 19.18
N VAL A 341 10.37 -39.64 20.22
CA VAL A 341 9.36 -38.79 20.87
C VAL A 341 8.76 -37.80 19.89
N LEU A 342 9.60 -37.12 19.09
CA LEU A 342 9.15 -36.18 18.09
C LEU A 342 8.32 -36.87 17.00
N GLN A 343 8.76 -38.02 16.48
CA GLN A 343 8.04 -38.77 15.45
C GLN A 343 6.64 -39.20 15.91
N LEU A 344 6.55 -39.75 17.11
CA LEU A 344 5.26 -40.23 17.68
C LEU A 344 4.34 -39.05 17.96
N ALA A 345 4.88 -37.95 18.52
CA ALA A 345 4.09 -36.75 18.76
C ALA A 345 3.61 -36.13 17.45
N ALA A 346 4.46 -35.97 16.44
CA ALA A 346 4.09 -35.42 15.15
C ALA A 346 3.06 -36.30 14.43
N SER A 347 3.16 -37.61 14.57
CA SER A 347 2.17 -38.54 14.02
C SER A 347 0.80 -38.44 14.71
N ALA A 348 0.76 -38.18 16.02
CA ALA A 348 -0.49 -37.91 16.76
C ALA A 348 -1.08 -36.54 16.42
N GLU A 349 -0.23 -35.54 16.27
CA GLU A 349 -0.62 -34.14 15.97
C GLU A 349 -1.13 -33.94 14.53
N GLN A 350 -1.09 -34.96 13.65
CA GLN A 350 -1.80 -34.92 12.36
C GLN A 350 -3.33 -34.80 12.54
N TYR A 351 -3.83 -35.19 13.69
CA TYR A 351 -5.26 -35.24 14.04
C TYR A 351 -5.66 -34.11 15.01
N SER A 352 -4.76 -33.14 15.25
CA SER A 352 -5.02 -32.01 16.14
C SER A 352 -5.17 -30.70 15.33
N SER A 353 -6.13 -29.90 15.76
CA SER A 353 -6.36 -28.55 15.25
C SER A 353 -5.56 -27.47 16.01
N HIS A 354 -4.77 -27.86 17.01
CA HIS A 354 -4.03 -26.92 17.87
C HIS A 354 -2.87 -26.22 17.13
N VAL A 355 -2.62 -24.95 17.44
CA VAL A 355 -1.57 -24.15 16.80
C VAL A 355 -0.16 -24.75 16.91
N LEU A 356 0.12 -25.49 18.00
CA LEU A 356 1.42 -26.16 18.21
C LEU A 356 1.62 -27.37 17.30
N ALA A 357 0.54 -28.00 16.84
CA ALA A 357 0.60 -29.22 16.02
C ALA A 357 1.38 -29.01 14.72
N ALA A 358 1.18 -27.88 14.07
CA ALA A 358 1.89 -27.53 12.83
C ALA A 358 3.40 -27.47 13.02
N GLY A 359 3.87 -26.79 14.09
CA GLY A 359 5.31 -26.67 14.41
C GLY A 359 5.96 -28.02 14.73
N ILE A 360 5.25 -28.91 15.46
CA ILE A 360 5.73 -30.26 15.78
C ILE A 360 5.86 -31.10 14.50
N ARG A 361 4.88 -31.05 13.61
CA ARG A 361 4.90 -31.79 12.33
C ARG A 361 6.03 -31.30 11.42
N THR A 362 6.13 -29.98 11.23
CA THR A 362 7.18 -29.36 10.41
C THR A 362 8.57 -29.74 10.91
N ALA A 363 8.78 -29.76 12.24
CA ALA A 363 10.04 -30.14 12.82
C ALA A 363 10.39 -31.64 12.58
N ALA A 364 9.40 -32.53 12.63
CA ALA A 364 9.60 -33.94 12.31
C ALA A 364 9.94 -34.13 10.82
N GLU A 365 9.23 -33.46 9.93
CA GLU A 365 9.49 -33.47 8.48
C GLU A 365 10.90 -32.95 8.14
N ALA A 366 11.31 -31.84 8.77
CA ALA A 366 12.66 -31.26 8.59
C ALA A 366 13.78 -32.21 9.04
N ARG A 367 13.50 -33.09 10.01
CA ARG A 367 14.45 -34.14 10.43
C ARG A 367 14.32 -35.42 9.60
N GLY A 368 13.46 -35.45 8.59
CA GLY A 368 13.23 -36.63 7.75
C GLY A 368 12.54 -37.78 8.48
N LEU A 369 11.81 -37.51 9.57
CA LEU A 369 11.08 -38.52 10.33
C LEU A 369 9.72 -38.80 9.65
N PRO A 370 9.46 -40.05 9.25
CA PRO A 370 8.21 -40.41 8.58
C PRO A 370 7.01 -40.30 9.54
N LEU A 371 5.97 -39.58 9.16
CA LEU A 371 4.73 -39.51 9.91
C LEU A 371 3.88 -40.76 9.66
N GLU A 372 3.29 -41.32 10.71
CA GLU A 372 2.55 -42.55 10.63
C GLU A 372 1.04 -42.30 10.86
N ALA A 373 0.22 -43.06 10.13
CA ALA A 373 -1.22 -42.99 10.32
C ALA A 373 -1.62 -43.62 11.65
N ALA A 374 -2.52 -42.98 12.38
CA ALA A 374 -3.13 -43.55 13.56
C ALA A 374 -4.26 -44.52 13.19
N ALA A 375 -4.37 -45.65 13.93
CA ALA A 375 -5.51 -46.54 13.82
C ALA A 375 -6.78 -45.91 14.42
N GLU A 376 -6.62 -45.17 15.52
CA GLU A 376 -7.65 -44.37 16.18
C GLU A 376 -7.03 -43.08 16.67
N ALA A 377 -7.77 -41.98 16.57
CA ALA A 377 -7.36 -40.67 17.09
C ALA A 377 -8.55 -39.91 17.67
N SER A 378 -8.33 -39.23 18.78
CA SER A 378 -9.34 -38.38 19.42
C SER A 378 -8.68 -37.12 19.97
N GLU A 379 -9.26 -35.95 19.69
CA GLU A 379 -8.84 -34.67 20.26
C GLU A 379 -9.76 -34.28 21.42
N THR A 380 -9.19 -34.00 22.58
CA THR A 380 -9.93 -33.41 23.72
C THR A 380 -9.69 -31.89 23.65
N ALA A 381 -10.73 -31.16 23.30
CA ALA A 381 -10.67 -29.73 23.10
C ALA A 381 -9.91 -29.02 24.23
N THR A 382 -8.99 -28.15 23.89
CA THR A 382 -8.11 -27.38 24.78
C THR A 382 -7.08 -28.16 25.60
N ASN A 383 -7.10 -29.48 25.62
CA ASN A 383 -6.23 -30.32 26.45
C ASN A 383 -5.15 -31.05 25.66
N GLY A 384 -5.49 -31.69 24.55
CA GLY A 384 -4.53 -32.42 23.73
C GLY A 384 -5.17 -33.52 22.88
N VAL A 385 -4.32 -34.27 22.18
CA VAL A 385 -4.70 -35.37 21.29
C VAL A 385 -4.22 -36.71 21.84
N SER A 386 -5.04 -37.76 21.67
CA SER A 386 -4.68 -39.16 21.93
C SER A 386 -4.82 -39.96 20.64
N ALA A 387 -3.81 -40.72 20.28
CA ALA A 387 -3.80 -41.50 19.04
C ALA A 387 -3.13 -42.86 19.25
N THR A 388 -3.61 -43.88 18.51
CA THR A 388 -2.99 -45.23 18.51
C THR A 388 -2.10 -45.37 17.27
N ILE A 389 -0.79 -45.36 17.48
CA ILE A 389 0.25 -45.39 16.42
C ILE A 389 1.10 -46.66 16.63
N ARG A 390 1.20 -47.53 15.62
CA ARG A 390 1.89 -48.84 15.70
C ARG A 390 1.43 -49.71 16.88
N GLY A 391 0.16 -49.59 17.27
CA GLY A 391 -0.39 -50.31 18.41
C GLY A 391 0.01 -49.74 19.78
N ARG A 392 0.67 -48.59 19.83
CA ARG A 392 1.00 -47.83 21.05
C ARG A 392 0.06 -46.66 21.22
N THR A 393 -0.40 -46.42 22.42
CA THR A 393 -1.22 -45.24 22.74
C THR A 393 -0.31 -44.03 22.97
N VAL A 394 -0.35 -43.02 22.09
CA VAL A 394 0.39 -41.79 22.17
C VAL A 394 -0.55 -40.66 22.58
N VAL A 395 -0.19 -39.93 23.63
CA VAL A 395 -0.94 -38.75 24.12
C VAL A 395 -0.04 -37.55 24.07
N VAL A 396 -0.52 -36.48 23.43
CA VAL A 396 0.21 -35.19 23.34
C VAL A 396 -0.69 -34.08 23.85
N GLY A 397 -0.18 -33.20 24.73
CA GLY A 397 -1.01 -32.12 25.24
C GLY A 397 -0.46 -31.39 26.45
N LYS A 398 -1.37 -30.71 27.16
CA LYS A 398 -1.01 -29.94 28.37
C LYS A 398 -0.51 -30.85 29.49
N PRO A 399 0.39 -30.33 30.38
CA PRO A 399 0.98 -31.16 31.45
C PRO A 399 -0.06 -31.80 32.37
N ALA A 400 -1.16 -31.12 32.68
CA ALA A 400 -2.22 -31.67 33.53
C ALA A 400 -2.99 -32.81 32.85
N TYR A 401 -3.21 -32.70 31.54
CA TYR A 401 -3.89 -33.76 30.75
C TYR A 401 -3.00 -35.00 30.63
N VAL A 402 -1.73 -34.80 30.26
CA VAL A 402 -0.77 -35.92 30.14
C VAL A 402 -0.54 -36.58 31.50
N ALA A 403 -0.40 -35.80 32.59
CA ALA A 403 -0.21 -36.32 33.95
C ALA A 403 -1.43 -37.13 34.45
N SER A 404 -2.63 -36.87 33.95
CA SER A 404 -3.83 -37.68 34.30
C SER A 404 -3.78 -39.10 33.71
N LEU A 405 -3.01 -39.30 32.63
CA LEU A 405 -2.86 -40.57 31.91
C LEU A 405 -1.48 -41.23 32.15
N ALA A 406 -0.46 -40.41 32.48
CA ALA A 406 0.90 -40.82 32.83
C ALA A 406 1.33 -40.09 34.12
N PRO A 407 1.11 -40.66 35.31
CA PRO A 407 1.36 -40.01 36.60
C PRO A 407 2.85 -39.65 36.85
N ASP A 408 3.77 -40.24 36.10
CA ASP A 408 5.20 -39.99 36.13
C ASP A 408 5.64 -38.75 35.33
N THR A 409 4.68 -37.97 34.83
CA THR A 409 4.95 -36.75 34.07
C THR A 409 5.75 -35.71 34.88
N VAL A 410 6.91 -35.34 34.36
CA VAL A 410 7.76 -34.32 34.95
C VAL A 410 7.59 -33.02 34.15
N ARG A 411 7.35 -31.90 34.87
CA ARG A 411 7.27 -30.59 34.22
C ARG A 411 8.64 -30.12 33.73
N ALA A 412 8.71 -29.73 32.47
CA ALA A 412 9.90 -29.13 31.90
C ALA A 412 10.10 -27.71 32.45
N GLU A 413 11.33 -27.34 32.71
CA GLU A 413 11.70 -25.94 32.95
C GLU A 413 11.62 -25.21 31.60
N LEU A 414 10.81 -24.19 31.52
CA LEU A 414 10.59 -23.40 30.29
C LEU A 414 11.45 -22.15 30.33
N GLY A 415 12.11 -21.87 29.22
CA GLY A 415 12.68 -20.56 28.96
C GLY A 415 11.62 -19.49 28.75
N THR A 416 12.02 -18.23 28.74
CA THR A 416 11.11 -17.11 28.52
C THR A 416 10.55 -17.17 27.10
N GLY A 417 9.22 -17.23 26.97
CA GLY A 417 8.55 -17.29 25.66
C GLY A 417 8.35 -18.71 25.10
N GLU A 418 8.79 -19.74 25.83
CA GLU A 418 8.60 -21.12 25.46
C GLU A 418 7.25 -21.66 25.95
N ALA A 419 6.63 -22.49 25.12
CA ALA A 419 5.53 -23.35 25.48
C ALA A 419 5.98 -24.81 25.38
N ALA A 420 5.34 -25.71 26.12
CA ALA A 420 5.66 -27.13 26.00
C ALA A 420 4.42 -27.98 25.73
N ALA A 421 4.56 -28.89 24.76
CA ALA A 421 3.66 -30.02 24.57
C ALA A 421 4.31 -31.24 25.24
N TYR A 422 3.55 -31.89 26.14
CA TYR A 422 4.00 -33.06 26.86
C TYR A 422 3.54 -34.32 26.12
N VAL A 423 4.39 -35.34 26.11
CA VAL A 423 4.14 -36.59 25.38
C VAL A 423 4.16 -37.76 26.36
N ALA A 424 3.14 -38.59 26.29
CA ALA A 424 3.11 -39.89 26.98
C ALA A 424 2.88 -41.02 25.97
N VAL A 425 3.48 -42.16 26.23
CA VAL A 425 3.36 -43.37 25.41
C VAL A 425 3.06 -44.56 26.31
N ASP A 426 1.96 -45.27 26.03
CA ASP A 426 1.47 -46.42 26.80
C ASP A 426 1.37 -46.13 28.31
N GLY A 427 0.88 -44.95 28.67
CA GLY A 427 0.68 -44.50 30.05
C GLY A 427 1.95 -44.15 30.82
N ARG A 428 3.11 -43.97 30.11
CA ARG A 428 4.38 -43.51 30.67
C ARG A 428 4.79 -42.19 30.05
N PHE A 429 5.34 -41.29 30.84
CA PHE A 429 5.88 -40.05 30.35
C PHE A 429 7.06 -40.30 29.39
N ALA A 430 6.93 -39.82 28.16
CA ALA A 430 7.95 -39.99 27.11
C ALA A 430 8.84 -38.75 26.93
N GLY A 431 8.34 -37.56 27.26
CA GLY A 431 9.13 -36.35 27.15
C GLY A 431 8.30 -35.09 26.95
N ALA A 432 8.97 -33.97 26.77
CA ALA A 432 8.39 -32.66 26.46
C ALA A 432 9.01 -32.07 25.21
N LEU A 433 8.16 -31.51 24.35
CA LEU A 433 8.53 -30.74 23.16
C LEU A 433 8.41 -29.26 23.50
N LEU A 434 9.51 -28.52 23.42
CA LEU A 434 9.54 -27.10 23.70
C LEU A 434 9.39 -26.32 22.39
N LEU A 435 8.43 -25.42 22.35
CA LEU A 435 8.12 -24.60 21.18
C LEU A 435 8.18 -23.13 21.58
N ALA A 436 8.64 -22.29 20.67
CA ALA A 436 8.62 -20.84 20.83
C ALA A 436 8.16 -20.17 19.54
N ASP A 437 7.47 -19.05 19.69
CA ASP A 437 7.12 -18.19 18.57
C ASP A 437 8.28 -17.23 18.29
N ALA A 438 9.09 -17.56 17.29
CA ALA A 438 10.30 -16.85 16.96
C ALA A 438 10.01 -15.41 16.45
N ALA A 439 10.83 -14.46 16.87
CA ALA A 439 10.80 -13.11 16.28
C ALA A 439 11.17 -13.19 14.79
N ARG A 440 10.51 -12.35 13.98
CA ARG A 440 10.85 -12.27 12.54
C ARG A 440 12.30 -11.81 12.37
N PRO A 441 13.06 -12.40 11.42
CA PRO A 441 14.47 -12.05 11.20
C PRO A 441 14.68 -10.56 10.92
N GLU A 442 13.75 -9.94 10.19
CA GLU A 442 13.81 -8.53 9.83
C GLU A 442 13.31 -7.56 10.90
N ALA A 443 12.63 -8.03 11.97
CA ALA A 443 11.95 -7.16 12.93
C ALA A 443 12.88 -6.16 13.63
N ALA A 444 14.04 -6.59 14.09
CA ALA A 444 15.04 -5.70 14.72
C ALA A 444 15.52 -4.61 13.75
N ALA A 445 15.73 -4.97 12.47
CA ALA A 445 16.13 -4.02 11.43
C ALA A 445 15.03 -3.01 11.13
N VAL A 446 13.75 -3.42 11.12
CA VAL A 446 12.59 -2.54 10.94
C VAL A 446 12.50 -1.54 12.08
N VAL A 447 12.59 -1.99 13.33
CA VAL A 447 12.56 -1.12 14.53
C VAL A 447 13.70 -0.09 14.48
N SER A 448 14.91 -0.55 14.19
CA SER A 448 16.09 0.31 14.07
C SER A 448 15.93 1.33 12.95
N TRP A 449 15.42 0.92 11.78
CA TRP A 449 15.19 1.82 10.65
C TRP A 449 14.16 2.91 10.99
N LEU A 450 13.06 2.56 11.64
CA LEU A 450 12.02 3.52 12.04
C LEU A 450 12.61 4.59 12.98
N ARG A 451 13.40 4.19 13.99
CA ARG A 451 14.07 5.12 14.92
C ARG A 451 15.06 6.05 14.22
N LEU A 452 15.84 5.54 13.27
CA LEU A 452 16.78 6.35 12.48
C LEU A 452 16.06 7.35 11.55
N HIS A 453 14.77 7.12 11.28
CA HIS A 453 13.96 7.93 10.37
C HIS A 453 12.83 8.66 11.12
N GLU A 454 13.14 9.37 12.19
CA GLU A 454 12.25 10.30 12.89
C GLU A 454 11.00 9.68 13.55
N VAL A 455 10.95 8.35 13.73
CA VAL A 455 9.94 7.71 14.58
C VAL A 455 10.51 7.70 16.01
N GLU A 456 10.01 8.63 16.83
CA GLU A 456 10.58 8.93 18.15
C GLU A 456 10.26 7.85 19.18
N ARG A 457 9.13 7.17 19.01
CA ARG A 457 8.61 6.19 19.95
C ARG A 457 8.20 4.92 19.23
N VAL A 458 8.71 3.78 19.71
CA VAL A 458 8.34 2.46 19.24
C VAL A 458 7.90 1.62 20.43
N ALA A 459 6.64 1.17 20.41
CA ALA A 459 6.01 0.42 21.50
C ALA A 459 5.53 -0.95 21.03
N MET A 460 5.50 -1.93 21.94
CA MET A 460 4.86 -3.22 21.75
C MET A 460 3.56 -3.27 22.58
N LEU A 461 2.44 -3.63 21.93
CA LEU A 461 1.14 -3.82 22.59
C LEU A 461 0.72 -5.28 22.47
N THR A 462 0.67 -6.02 23.58
CA THR A 462 0.35 -7.46 23.53
C THR A 462 -0.53 -7.91 24.70
N GLY A 463 -1.37 -8.92 24.45
CA GLY A 463 -2.11 -9.64 25.49
C GLY A 463 -1.28 -10.71 26.21
N ASP A 464 -0.06 -10.97 25.75
CA ASP A 464 0.80 -12.00 26.33
C ASP A 464 1.36 -11.63 27.71
N VAL A 465 1.85 -12.63 28.42
CA VAL A 465 2.48 -12.48 29.72
C VAL A 465 3.71 -11.58 29.61
N ARG A 466 3.88 -10.70 30.59
CA ARG A 466 4.93 -9.66 30.63
C ARG A 466 6.33 -10.20 30.36
N SER A 467 6.73 -11.30 30.99
CA SER A 467 8.06 -11.89 30.82
C SER A 467 8.37 -12.27 29.36
N THR A 468 7.39 -12.84 28.67
CA THR A 468 7.51 -13.21 27.25
C THR A 468 7.61 -11.96 26.37
N ALA A 469 6.76 -10.95 26.61
CA ALA A 469 6.76 -9.72 25.86
C ALA A 469 8.08 -8.95 26.00
N GLU A 470 8.61 -8.83 27.24
CA GLU A 470 9.88 -8.17 27.53
C GLU A 470 11.08 -8.87 26.90
N SER A 471 11.07 -10.22 26.84
CA SER A 471 12.12 -10.99 26.16
C SER A 471 12.19 -10.68 24.68
N VAL A 472 11.05 -10.73 23.98
CA VAL A 472 10.98 -10.42 22.54
C VAL A 472 11.34 -8.94 22.31
N ALA A 473 10.82 -8.04 23.11
CA ALA A 473 11.10 -6.60 23.01
C ALA A 473 12.61 -6.30 23.17
N HIS A 474 13.26 -6.94 24.13
CA HIS A 474 14.70 -6.79 24.34
C HIS A 474 15.52 -7.26 23.12
N GLN A 475 15.15 -8.40 22.52
CA GLN A 475 15.80 -8.90 21.30
C GLN A 475 15.65 -7.91 20.12
N LEU A 476 14.51 -7.22 20.04
CA LEU A 476 14.19 -6.29 18.96
C LEU A 476 14.62 -4.85 19.25
N GLY A 477 15.15 -4.57 20.46
CA GLY A 477 15.51 -3.23 20.90
C GLY A 477 14.29 -2.34 21.18
N ILE A 478 13.11 -2.88 21.48
CA ILE A 478 11.92 -2.11 21.87
C ILE A 478 11.97 -1.89 23.38
N GLU A 479 11.95 -0.63 23.82
CA GLU A 479 12.04 -0.27 25.24
C GLU A 479 10.66 -0.17 25.92
N GLU A 480 9.63 0.15 25.16
CA GLU A 480 8.29 0.34 25.66
C GLU A 480 7.42 -0.88 25.39
N VAL A 481 7.01 -1.56 26.48
CA VAL A 481 6.23 -2.79 26.41
C VAL A 481 4.98 -2.67 27.27
N HIS A 482 3.82 -2.82 26.64
CA HIS A 482 2.53 -2.95 27.30
C HIS A 482 2.04 -4.39 27.12
N ALA A 483 2.16 -5.18 28.16
CA ALA A 483 1.82 -6.61 28.18
C ALA A 483 0.53 -6.83 28.98
N GLU A 484 -0.05 -8.06 28.85
CA GLU A 484 -1.24 -8.51 29.55
C GLU A 484 -2.48 -7.65 29.26
N LEU A 485 -2.52 -7.02 28.09
CA LEU A 485 -3.58 -6.12 27.68
C LEU A 485 -4.84 -6.87 27.23
N LEU A 486 -5.98 -6.44 27.73
CA LEU A 486 -7.26 -6.80 27.13
C LEU A 486 -7.51 -6.00 25.84
N PRO A 487 -8.32 -6.52 24.90
CA PRO A 487 -8.58 -5.83 23.63
C PRO A 487 -9.02 -4.37 23.76
N PRO A 488 -9.92 -3.96 24.70
CA PRO A 488 -10.28 -2.56 24.90
C PRO A 488 -9.11 -1.68 25.37
N GLU A 489 -8.17 -2.25 26.14
CA GLU A 489 -7.00 -1.53 26.63
C GLU A 489 -5.98 -1.29 25.52
N LYS A 490 -5.77 -2.27 24.61
CA LYS A 490 -4.97 -2.07 23.39
C LYS A 490 -5.51 -0.90 22.57
N VAL A 491 -6.84 -0.85 22.34
CA VAL A 491 -7.50 0.22 21.58
C VAL A 491 -7.25 1.57 22.23
N ARG A 492 -7.46 1.68 23.55
CA ARG A 492 -7.23 2.92 24.29
C ARG A 492 -5.78 3.38 24.20
N LEU A 493 -4.82 2.49 24.43
CA LEU A 493 -3.39 2.81 24.39
C LEU A 493 -2.95 3.27 22.99
N ALA A 494 -3.43 2.62 21.92
CA ALA A 494 -3.14 3.05 20.54
C ALA A 494 -3.69 4.44 20.24
N ALA A 495 -4.88 4.77 20.78
CA ALA A 495 -5.49 6.09 20.62
C ALA A 495 -4.81 7.19 21.45
N GLU A 496 -4.22 6.86 22.62
CA GLU A 496 -3.59 7.78 23.55
C GLU A 496 -2.07 7.94 23.35
N LEU A 497 -1.45 7.11 22.49
CA LEU A 497 0.00 7.16 22.25
C LEU A 497 0.41 8.51 21.63
N GLU A 498 1.48 9.08 22.16
CA GLU A 498 2.09 10.34 21.72
C GLU A 498 3.60 10.14 21.47
N PRO A 499 4.25 10.90 20.58
CA PRO A 499 3.68 11.95 19.69
C PRO A 499 2.95 11.37 18.47
N ARG A 500 1.96 12.12 17.99
CA ARG A 500 1.18 11.75 16.79
C ARG A 500 1.79 12.31 15.51
N PRO A 501 1.55 11.73 14.30
CA PRO A 501 0.66 10.55 14.05
C PRO A 501 1.25 9.25 14.54
N VAL A 502 0.37 8.33 14.96
CA VAL A 502 0.68 6.98 15.44
C VAL A 502 0.38 5.96 14.36
N LEU A 503 1.37 5.13 14.06
CA LEU A 503 1.27 3.95 13.22
C LEU A 503 1.02 2.72 14.10
N MET A 504 -0.05 1.97 13.86
CA MET A 504 -0.27 0.65 14.47
C MET A 504 -0.13 -0.46 13.43
N VAL A 505 0.68 -1.46 13.73
CA VAL A 505 0.90 -2.63 12.87
C VAL A 505 0.40 -3.89 13.58
N GLY A 506 -0.46 -4.65 12.90
CA GLY A 506 -1.04 -5.90 13.41
C GLY A 506 -1.25 -6.92 12.29
N ASP A 507 -1.48 -8.20 12.65
CA ASP A 507 -1.80 -9.27 11.69
C ASP A 507 -3.27 -9.23 11.22
N GLY A 508 -4.08 -8.47 11.92
CA GLY A 508 -5.42 -8.11 11.52
C GLY A 508 -6.53 -9.07 11.93
N VAL A 509 -6.26 -10.26 12.38
CA VAL A 509 -7.34 -11.22 12.74
C VAL A 509 -8.10 -10.73 13.97
N ASN A 510 -7.39 -10.27 15.00
CA ASN A 510 -7.96 -9.76 16.25
C ASN A 510 -7.74 -8.26 16.46
N ASP A 511 -6.94 -7.63 15.62
CA ASP A 511 -6.46 -6.26 15.81
C ASP A 511 -7.27 -5.20 15.04
N ALA A 512 -8.32 -5.58 14.29
CA ALA A 512 -9.13 -4.64 13.54
C ALA A 512 -9.57 -3.40 14.36
N PRO A 513 -10.05 -3.52 15.62
CA PRO A 513 -10.42 -2.36 16.42
C PRO A 513 -9.22 -1.47 16.80
N VAL A 514 -8.05 -2.04 17.06
CA VAL A 514 -6.86 -1.27 17.45
C VAL A 514 -6.22 -0.59 16.23
N LEU A 515 -6.26 -1.24 15.05
CA LEU A 515 -5.82 -0.64 13.79
C LEU A 515 -6.67 0.59 13.44
N ALA A 516 -8.00 0.50 13.61
CA ALA A 516 -8.92 1.61 13.38
C ALA A 516 -8.79 2.76 14.40
N ALA A 517 -8.26 2.50 15.58
CA ALA A 517 -8.09 3.51 16.65
C ALA A 517 -6.81 4.35 16.50
N ALA A 518 -5.82 3.86 15.78
CA ALA A 518 -4.60 4.59 15.46
C ALA A 518 -4.84 5.67 14.38
N ASP A 519 -3.86 6.57 14.16
CA ASP A 519 -3.93 7.50 13.01
C ASP A 519 -3.73 6.76 11.69
N ILE A 520 -2.95 5.68 11.72
CA ILE A 520 -2.68 4.82 10.56
C ILE A 520 -2.63 3.38 11.05
N GLY A 521 -3.57 2.56 10.61
CA GLY A 521 -3.54 1.11 10.81
C GLY A 521 -2.88 0.40 9.62
N ILE A 522 -1.91 -0.47 9.88
CA ILE A 522 -1.32 -1.39 8.88
C ILE A 522 -1.72 -2.81 9.23
N ALA A 523 -2.44 -3.46 8.34
CA ALA A 523 -2.72 -4.89 8.41
C ALA A 523 -1.65 -5.66 7.62
N MET A 524 -1.07 -6.71 8.26
CA MET A 524 -0.07 -7.58 7.65
C MET A 524 -0.66 -8.93 7.25
N GLY A 525 -0.21 -9.44 6.10
CA GLY A 525 -0.45 -10.81 5.65
C GLY A 525 -1.83 -11.06 5.04
N ALA A 526 -1.86 -11.94 4.07
CA ALA A 526 -3.06 -12.30 3.31
C ALA A 526 -4.12 -13.08 4.11
N LYS A 527 -3.81 -13.56 5.31
CA LYS A 527 -4.66 -14.48 6.08
C LYS A 527 -5.84 -13.81 6.80
N GLY A 528 -5.80 -12.49 7.01
CA GLY A 528 -6.83 -11.72 7.72
C GLY A 528 -7.63 -10.75 6.85
N ALA A 529 -7.70 -10.98 5.56
CA ALA A 529 -8.06 -10.02 4.54
C ALA A 529 -9.47 -9.39 4.64
N THR A 530 -10.43 -9.95 5.38
CA THR A 530 -11.80 -9.45 5.38
C THR A 530 -12.05 -8.35 6.44
N ALA A 531 -11.83 -8.62 7.72
CA ALA A 531 -12.17 -7.64 8.77
C ALA A 531 -11.04 -6.63 9.03
N ALA A 532 -9.80 -7.07 8.96
CA ALA A 532 -8.65 -6.20 9.21
C ALA A 532 -8.29 -5.34 8.01
N GLY A 533 -8.41 -5.89 6.80
CA GLY A 533 -8.26 -5.13 5.57
C GLY A 533 -9.25 -3.97 5.52
N ASP A 534 -10.49 -4.17 5.98
CA ASP A 534 -11.51 -3.11 6.03
C ASP A 534 -11.19 -2.04 7.07
N ALA A 535 -10.65 -2.43 8.23
CA ALA A 535 -10.34 -1.54 9.35
C ALA A 535 -9.01 -0.77 9.16
N ALA A 536 -8.03 -1.36 8.47
CA ALA A 536 -6.71 -0.76 8.27
C ALA A 536 -6.71 0.28 7.14
N ASP A 537 -5.81 1.25 7.23
CA ASP A 537 -5.54 2.26 6.20
C ASP A 537 -4.54 1.76 5.14
N VAL A 538 -3.68 0.83 5.55
CA VAL A 538 -2.65 0.20 4.71
C VAL A 538 -2.74 -1.30 4.84
N VAL A 539 -2.69 -2.01 3.72
CA VAL A 539 -2.67 -3.48 3.69
C VAL A 539 -1.36 -3.93 3.03
N ILE A 540 -0.61 -4.77 3.73
CA ILE A 540 0.59 -5.42 3.22
C ILE A 540 0.20 -6.80 2.70
N LEU A 541 0.40 -7.02 1.40
CA LEU A 541 -0.05 -8.23 0.70
C LEU A 541 0.85 -9.45 0.97
N VAL A 542 2.10 -9.21 1.35
CA VAL A 542 3.12 -10.23 1.65
C VAL A 542 3.34 -10.37 3.13
N ASP A 543 3.69 -11.56 3.59
CA ASP A 543 4.00 -11.82 4.99
C ASP A 543 5.45 -11.37 5.33
N SER A 544 5.71 -10.06 5.20
CA SER A 544 7.00 -9.44 5.52
C SER A 544 6.86 -8.10 6.22
N LEU A 545 7.43 -8.01 7.41
CA LEU A 545 7.44 -6.79 8.22
C LEU A 545 8.28 -5.67 7.58
N ALA A 546 9.24 -6.01 6.72
CA ALA A 546 10.05 -5.04 5.98
C ALA A 546 9.22 -4.10 5.09
N LYS A 547 8.02 -4.52 4.69
CA LYS A 547 7.08 -3.71 3.90
C LYS A 547 6.51 -2.50 4.66
N VAL A 548 6.54 -2.52 5.99
CA VAL A 548 6.22 -1.34 6.82
C VAL A 548 7.22 -0.21 6.53
N VAL A 549 8.50 -0.56 6.39
CA VAL A 549 9.55 0.40 6.02
C VAL A 549 9.32 0.92 4.60
N ASP A 550 8.97 0.05 3.66
CA ASP A 550 8.62 0.46 2.29
C ASP A 550 7.45 1.47 2.30
N ALA A 551 6.40 1.20 3.08
CA ALA A 551 5.24 2.08 3.21
C ALA A 551 5.65 3.49 3.71
N VAL A 552 6.40 3.57 4.81
CA VAL A 552 6.86 4.84 5.38
C VAL A 552 7.82 5.58 4.42
N ALA A 553 8.77 4.86 3.81
CA ALA A 553 9.74 5.44 2.88
C ALA A 553 9.07 6.00 1.62
N ILE A 554 8.10 5.28 1.05
CA ILE A 554 7.32 5.72 -0.11
C ILE A 554 6.48 6.95 0.26
N GLY A 555 5.81 6.92 1.41
CA GLY A 555 5.02 8.06 1.89
C GLY A 555 5.88 9.32 2.01
N ARG A 556 7.02 9.25 2.69
CA ARG A 556 7.96 10.36 2.87
C ARG A 556 8.53 10.89 1.56
N HIS A 557 8.92 9.99 0.65
CA HIS A 557 9.39 10.38 -0.67
C HIS A 557 8.30 11.11 -1.45
N THR A 558 7.09 10.59 -1.46
CA THR A 558 5.94 11.16 -2.15
C THR A 558 5.59 12.55 -1.63
N LEU A 559 5.51 12.72 -0.31
CA LEU A 559 5.24 14.01 0.30
C LEU A 559 6.34 15.03 0.01
N ARG A 560 7.61 14.62 0.05
CA ARG A 560 8.75 15.48 -0.29
C ARG A 560 8.67 15.92 -1.75
N VAL A 561 8.40 15.03 -2.68
CA VAL A 561 8.25 15.36 -4.11
C VAL A 561 7.08 16.32 -4.32
N ALA A 562 5.93 16.08 -3.69
CA ALA A 562 4.75 16.95 -3.77
C ALA A 562 5.07 18.36 -3.27
N LEU A 563 5.61 18.48 -2.05
CA LEU A 563 5.96 19.79 -1.46
C LEU A 563 7.04 20.52 -2.27
N THR A 564 8.06 19.81 -2.74
CA THR A 564 9.12 20.43 -3.57
C THR A 564 8.55 20.94 -4.88
N SER A 565 7.67 20.17 -5.53
CA SER A 565 7.00 20.60 -6.77
C SER A 565 6.16 21.86 -6.55
N ILE A 566 5.39 21.91 -5.46
CA ILE A 566 4.60 23.10 -5.05
C ILE A 566 5.50 24.31 -4.84
N TRP A 567 6.59 24.17 -4.08
CA TRP A 567 7.50 25.29 -3.79
C TRP A 567 8.26 25.77 -5.02
N ILE A 568 8.64 24.87 -5.94
CA ILE A 568 9.23 25.26 -7.24
C ILE A 568 8.21 26.08 -8.02
N GLY A 569 6.96 25.63 -8.14
CA GLY A 569 5.91 26.34 -8.84
C GLY A 569 5.65 27.74 -8.26
N ILE A 570 5.42 27.83 -6.95
CA ILE A 570 5.19 29.10 -6.25
C ILE A 570 6.41 30.03 -6.42
N GLY A 571 7.61 29.54 -6.20
CA GLY A 571 8.82 30.35 -6.26
C GLY A 571 9.07 30.93 -7.65
N LEU A 572 8.91 30.12 -8.70
CA LEU A 572 9.05 30.57 -10.09
C LEU A 572 7.94 31.57 -10.47
N SER A 573 6.67 31.26 -10.15
CA SER A 573 5.55 32.16 -10.49
C SER A 573 5.67 33.50 -9.76
N VAL A 574 6.00 33.55 -8.47
CA VAL A 574 6.20 34.79 -7.72
C VAL A 574 7.41 35.58 -8.29
N GLY A 575 8.51 34.90 -8.60
CA GLY A 575 9.66 35.54 -9.22
C GLY A 575 9.33 36.18 -10.57
N LEU A 576 8.58 35.48 -11.42
CA LEU A 576 8.11 35.99 -12.71
C LEU A 576 7.13 37.15 -12.54
N MET A 577 6.19 37.08 -11.57
CA MET A 577 5.27 38.17 -11.24
C MET A 577 6.03 39.46 -10.86
N VAL A 578 7.08 39.35 -10.03
CA VAL A 578 7.92 40.51 -9.64
C VAL A 578 8.61 41.13 -10.86
N VAL A 579 9.12 40.30 -11.79
CA VAL A 579 9.69 40.81 -13.05
C VAL A 579 8.62 41.45 -13.92
N ALA A 580 7.41 40.86 -14.02
CA ALA A 580 6.30 41.40 -14.79
C ALA A 580 5.83 42.79 -14.28
N MET A 581 5.93 43.05 -12.96
CA MET A 581 5.61 44.37 -12.41
C MET A 581 6.42 45.52 -13.07
N THR A 582 7.62 45.23 -13.56
CA THR A 582 8.47 46.21 -14.28
C THR A 582 8.07 46.43 -15.73
N GLY A 583 7.19 45.55 -16.29
CA GLY A 583 6.76 45.58 -17.67
C GLY A 583 7.71 44.94 -18.68
N LEU A 584 8.69 44.22 -18.20
CA LEU A 584 9.63 43.49 -19.07
C LEU A 584 9.00 42.26 -19.71
N ILE A 585 7.90 41.72 -19.12
CA ILE A 585 7.22 40.55 -19.60
C ILE A 585 5.81 40.94 -20.07
N PRO A 586 5.58 41.08 -21.39
CA PRO A 586 4.23 41.25 -21.92
C PRO A 586 3.32 40.09 -21.62
N ALA A 587 2.01 40.29 -21.50
CA ALA A 587 1.02 39.28 -21.10
C ALA A 587 1.11 37.96 -21.91
N VAL A 588 1.30 38.08 -23.25
CA VAL A 588 1.43 36.89 -24.13
C VAL A 588 2.71 36.10 -23.81
N ALA A 589 3.84 36.77 -23.62
CA ALA A 589 5.10 36.11 -23.27
C ALA A 589 5.02 35.48 -21.86
N GLY A 590 4.38 36.20 -20.91
CA GLY A 590 4.13 35.71 -19.56
C GLY A 590 3.33 34.43 -19.56
N ALA A 591 2.24 34.36 -20.33
CA ALA A 591 1.42 33.17 -20.48
C ALA A 591 2.24 31.95 -20.97
N LEU A 592 3.05 32.13 -22.01
CA LEU A 592 3.88 31.04 -22.54
C LEU A 592 4.95 30.54 -21.54
N VAL A 593 5.57 31.48 -20.81
CA VAL A 593 6.55 31.12 -19.77
C VAL A 593 5.89 30.39 -18.62
N GLN A 594 4.67 30.78 -18.23
CA GLN A 594 3.93 30.09 -17.16
C GLN A 594 3.61 28.65 -17.56
N GLU A 595 3.26 28.35 -18.81
CA GLU A 595 3.08 26.96 -19.29
C GLU A 595 4.34 26.11 -19.11
N LEU A 596 5.53 26.69 -19.31
CA LEU A 596 6.78 25.98 -19.07
C LEU A 596 6.99 25.70 -17.57
N VAL A 597 6.59 26.60 -16.70
CA VAL A 597 6.63 26.39 -15.24
C VAL A 597 5.69 25.25 -14.86
N ASP A 598 4.46 25.24 -15.40
CA ASP A 598 3.46 24.21 -15.13
C ASP A 598 3.95 22.83 -15.60
N LEU A 599 4.48 22.74 -16.80
CA LEU A 599 5.07 21.51 -17.33
C LEU A 599 6.24 21.01 -16.47
N ALA A 600 7.15 21.91 -16.06
CA ALA A 600 8.29 21.53 -15.24
C ALA A 600 7.87 20.98 -13.86
N THR A 601 6.87 21.60 -13.22
CA THR A 601 6.36 21.14 -11.91
C THR A 601 5.67 19.78 -12.00
N ILE A 602 4.90 19.54 -13.07
CA ILE A 602 4.24 18.24 -13.30
C ILE A 602 5.28 17.16 -13.59
N LEU A 603 6.28 17.44 -14.43
CA LEU A 603 7.36 16.49 -14.69
C LEU A 603 8.16 16.17 -13.42
N TYR A 604 8.33 17.15 -12.54
CA TYR A 604 8.95 16.91 -11.24
C TYR A 604 8.07 16.04 -10.34
N ALA A 605 6.75 16.28 -10.31
CA ALA A 605 5.79 15.50 -9.51
C ALA A 605 5.76 14.02 -9.91
N LEU A 606 5.97 13.70 -11.20
CA LEU A 606 6.07 12.31 -11.68
C LEU A 606 7.27 11.54 -11.11
N ARG A 607 8.23 12.19 -10.45
CA ARG A 607 9.32 11.53 -9.71
C ARG A 607 8.81 10.69 -8.54
N ALA A 608 7.60 10.92 -8.05
CA ALA A 608 6.97 10.07 -7.05
C ALA A 608 6.73 8.62 -7.53
N LEU A 609 6.63 8.39 -8.84
CA LEU A 609 6.57 7.05 -9.45
C LEU A 609 7.86 6.25 -9.27
N SER A 610 8.98 6.92 -9.02
CA SER A 610 10.29 6.31 -8.84
C SER A 610 10.94 6.86 -7.58
N GLY A 611 11.89 6.13 -7.02
CA GLY A 611 12.63 6.57 -5.84
C GLY A 611 13.61 5.49 -5.38
N PRO A 612 14.53 5.80 -4.48
CA PRO A 612 15.46 4.82 -3.95
C PRO A 612 14.69 3.71 -3.24
N PRO A 613 15.17 2.46 -3.30
CA PRO A 613 14.64 1.38 -2.46
C PRO A 613 14.82 1.73 -0.98
N SER A 614 13.97 1.17 -0.11
CA SER A 614 14.03 1.39 1.34
C SER A 614 15.35 0.93 1.99
N GLY A 615 16.10 0.05 1.32
CA GLY A 615 17.37 -0.51 1.80
C GLY A 615 17.19 -1.79 2.63
N LEU A 616 15.99 -2.10 3.10
CA LEU A 616 15.68 -3.38 3.74
C LEU A 616 15.16 -4.35 2.68
N ARG A 617 15.89 -5.48 2.50
CA ARG A 617 15.43 -6.59 1.63
C ARG A 617 14.84 -7.69 2.50
N PRO A 618 13.69 -8.28 2.13
CA PRO A 618 13.23 -9.52 2.77
C PRO A 618 14.29 -10.60 2.57
N GLY A 619 14.68 -11.32 3.64
CA GLY A 619 15.55 -12.50 3.54
C GLY A 619 17.05 -12.21 3.47
N ALA A 620 17.56 -11.07 3.91
CA ALA A 620 18.97 -10.92 4.22
C ALA A 620 19.22 -11.67 5.54
N ASP A 621 19.69 -12.90 5.39
CA ASP A 621 20.13 -13.73 6.52
C ASP A 621 21.00 -12.92 7.49
N GLY A 622 20.74 -13.08 8.80
CA GLY A 622 21.41 -12.36 9.89
C GLY A 622 22.90 -12.71 10.08
N THR A 623 23.65 -12.88 8.99
CA THR A 623 25.11 -13.09 8.96
C THR A 623 25.75 -12.04 8.07
N GLY A 624 25.82 -10.81 8.57
CA GLY A 624 26.49 -9.72 7.85
C GLY A 624 26.55 -8.48 8.70
N ALA A 625 27.43 -8.46 9.68
CA ALA A 625 27.92 -7.23 10.33
C ALA A 625 28.77 -6.43 9.33
N ASP A 626 28.15 -5.91 8.25
CA ASP A 626 28.81 -4.99 7.32
C ASP A 626 27.74 -4.29 6.44
N ALA A 627 27.01 -3.35 7.05
CA ALA A 627 26.33 -2.31 6.28
C ALA A 627 26.09 -1.06 7.16
N VAL A 628 27.18 -0.52 7.71
CA VAL A 628 27.22 0.90 8.06
C VAL A 628 27.44 1.64 6.74
N PRO A 629 26.53 2.49 6.26
CA PRO A 629 26.82 3.34 5.11
C PRO A 629 27.96 4.27 5.51
N ALA A 630 29.05 4.22 4.75
CA ALA A 630 30.18 5.11 4.90
C ALA A 630 29.67 6.57 4.91
N VAL A 631 29.78 7.21 6.05
CA VAL A 631 29.64 8.67 6.17
C VAL A 631 30.69 9.27 5.25
N ALA A 632 30.26 9.96 4.21
CA ALA A 632 31.12 10.71 3.31
C ALA A 632 32.01 11.63 4.15
N ALA A 633 33.28 11.36 4.20
CA ALA A 633 34.28 12.19 4.86
C ALA A 633 34.29 13.57 4.18
N THR A 634 33.96 14.59 4.94
CA THR A 634 34.16 16.00 4.57
C THR A 634 35.66 16.23 4.36
N PRO A 635 36.11 16.80 3.23
CA PRO A 635 37.53 17.11 3.06
C PRO A 635 37.91 18.21 4.03
N ALA A 636 39.00 17.97 4.78
CA ALA A 636 39.62 18.94 5.66
C ALA A 636 40.13 20.17 4.88
N PRO A 637 40.06 21.37 5.44
CA PRO A 637 40.61 22.57 4.77
C PRO A 637 42.14 22.50 4.76
N GLY A 638 42.71 22.57 3.55
CA GLY A 638 44.15 22.62 3.32
C GLY A 638 44.77 23.87 3.90
N ARG A 639 45.96 23.68 4.45
CA ARG A 639 46.90 24.74 4.74
C ARG A 639 47.58 25.23 3.46
#